data_38005e4eb1539755fcfa1c85f2e93ed5
#
_entry.id   38005e4eb1539755fcfa1c85f2e93ed5
#
_cell.length_a   1.000
_cell.length_b   1.000
_cell.length_c   1.000
_cell.angle_alpha   90.00
_cell.angle_beta   90.00
_cell.angle_gamma   90.00
#
_symmetry.space_group_name_H-M   'P 1'
#
loop_
_entity.id
_entity.type
_entity.pdbx_description
1 polymer ?
#
loop_
_entity_poly.entity_id
_entity_poly.type
_entity_poly.pdbx_seq_one_letter_code
_entity_poly.pdbx_strand_id
1 'polypeptide(L)'
;MSHTPCRCGEHPPTLQPPTPAPGLPRPDRAIGTFHDFLAALIRDVEQSRPAPGAPVLGRDWDIEGDPAALPLARLWAYVADGVAAYTSLTTAEAFIGTAADWRDLRRIAALVGFRPRPRVAARGWAVALTDRGASPLVPAGTRLQSPAVPGRDAQTFEVEGDTQLRADWAGLTVTAVPRPALPTGRSMRFLREPGFRPGDRVLFVAERGAEVPVLPAGFDWFDYWLWLLRLLGLAQTPRSRPVAVAVVEERAQDLGTVVVTFDRDLEELLSPETTPFAAYRVLATAGGARRLTDLVHLSATGSATNVPLGDQFYDKPGDVPLSARHLVLDTALEELSAQRTVALVDWQSDACDILRADRHTPVDWRAAPGTRTRASRLEFAADVATLRGAQVTSRPVTAYVVDRRVVARTHEIPDRIGTQGPARVRVFPAPGSVPSRIAVRTGPADTDWRVYACTAAADQEAPEEQVPEGPSADPPLPGGLVLDLTVAAGDPVRGAPLGRAPASANLIAFRHGSTESGTLGSGDAALPGQELAVARPPVAHDVAADGGIVSSLEVRVGGVRWQELPSLFGAGGTEAYVSLLDADGSVRVRFGDGTAGARLPTGRGNVTSTHRTGGGTAGEVPSGAIDTLLGRVPGVTGVRGAGPTSGGADQDDERRIARLAPGRARAFGRAVSRADLADLALAFPGVSHATAWRGAGPPDCPCGGAGEHVAFLRLAADGRPKAPAEDELRALAAFLDTGRDVTVPLCVTAAVVRGIPLSCGVSVDPRRVPAEVTAAVRAALTARGGPLDPLERPLGRALDRSDVLAVVHGVPGVLGVAGPVLQVGTESPARVLAERHELVVPAEEFTIRVEQP
;
A
#
# COMPACT_ATOMS: atom_id res chain seq x y z
N MET A 1 -10.17 4.51 -72.57
CA MET A 1 -11.53 5.13 -72.50
C MET A 1 -11.33 6.62 -72.41
N SER A 2 -11.62 7.33 -73.55
CA SER A 2 -11.53 8.78 -73.59
C SER A 2 -12.65 9.36 -72.76
N HIS A 3 -12.30 9.98 -71.65
CA HIS A 3 -13.25 10.81 -70.89
C HIS A 3 -13.59 12.02 -71.70
N THR A 4 -14.81 12.09 -72.27
CA THR A 4 -15.39 13.29 -72.77
C THR A 4 -15.53 14.24 -71.58
N PRO A 5 -14.92 15.42 -71.61
CA PRO A 5 -15.10 16.37 -70.48
C PRO A 5 -16.55 16.77 -70.39
N CYS A 6 -17.16 16.65 -69.25
CA CYS A 6 -18.48 17.13 -68.97
C CYS A 6 -18.51 18.64 -69.23
N ARG A 7 -19.42 19.08 -70.13
CA ARG A 7 -19.62 20.50 -70.43
C ARG A 7 -20.14 21.35 -69.23
N CYS A 8 -20.25 20.75 -68.05
CA CYS A 8 -20.61 21.47 -66.83
C CYS A 8 -19.49 22.36 -66.24
N GLY A 9 -18.32 22.45 -66.91
CA GLY A 9 -17.21 23.31 -66.52
C GLY A 9 -17.20 24.77 -66.93
N GLU A 10 -18.23 25.26 -67.65
CA GLU A 10 -18.26 26.64 -68.06
C GLU A 10 -19.02 27.63 -67.15
N HIS A 11 -19.67 27.09 -66.08
CA HIS A 11 -20.25 27.94 -65.02
C HIS A 11 -19.42 27.80 -63.76
N PRO A 12 -18.94 28.93 -63.20
CA PRO A 12 -18.28 28.83 -61.86
C PRO A 12 -19.27 28.23 -60.86
N PRO A 13 -18.86 27.30 -60.01
CA PRO A 13 -19.77 26.67 -59.04
C PRO A 13 -20.45 27.81 -58.28
N THR A 14 -21.76 27.90 -58.39
CA THR A 14 -22.58 28.94 -57.76
C THR A 14 -22.69 28.74 -56.23
N LEU A 15 -22.36 27.51 -55.78
CA LEU A 15 -22.29 27.14 -54.37
C LEU A 15 -20.90 26.69 -54.07
N GLN A 16 -20.21 27.43 -53.22
CA GLN A 16 -18.93 27.00 -52.66
C GLN A 16 -19.15 26.58 -51.21
N PRO A 17 -18.56 25.44 -50.78
CA PRO A 17 -18.65 25.06 -49.39
C PRO A 17 -18.10 26.20 -48.52
N PRO A 18 -18.76 26.56 -47.41
CA PRO A 18 -18.27 27.59 -46.52
C PRO A 18 -16.88 27.22 -46.04
N THR A 19 -15.95 28.18 -46.08
CA THR A 19 -14.63 27.96 -45.43
C THR A 19 -14.86 28.03 -43.92
N PRO A 20 -14.71 26.92 -43.18
CA PRO A 20 -14.98 26.93 -41.77
C PRO A 20 -14.00 27.84 -41.04
N ALA A 21 -14.46 28.58 -40.04
CA ALA A 21 -13.61 29.39 -39.21
C ALA A 21 -12.60 28.48 -38.44
N PRO A 22 -11.32 28.86 -38.36
CA PRO A 22 -10.36 28.07 -37.62
C PRO A 22 -10.76 27.96 -36.15
N GLY A 23 -10.61 26.79 -35.58
CA GLY A 23 -10.87 26.51 -34.14
C GLY A 23 -12.30 26.09 -33.80
N LEU A 24 -13.19 25.94 -34.78
CA LEU A 24 -14.52 25.35 -34.54
C LEU A 24 -14.38 23.87 -34.23
N PRO A 25 -15.00 23.38 -33.14
CA PRO A 25 -14.93 21.97 -32.77
C PRO A 25 -15.65 21.06 -33.79
N ARG A 26 -16.66 21.58 -34.48
CA ARG A 26 -17.41 20.87 -35.51
C ARG A 26 -17.70 21.83 -36.65
N PRO A 27 -16.86 21.88 -37.68
CA PRO A 27 -17.10 22.74 -38.83
C PRO A 27 -18.34 22.25 -39.63
N ASP A 28 -19.22 23.15 -39.99
CA ASP A 28 -20.30 22.84 -40.94
C ASP A 28 -19.72 22.57 -42.34
N ARG A 29 -20.11 21.44 -42.91
CA ARG A 29 -19.67 20.97 -44.22
C ARG A 29 -20.83 20.97 -45.25
N ALA A 30 -21.98 21.51 -44.87
CA ALA A 30 -23.09 21.70 -45.80
C ALA A 30 -22.63 22.65 -46.95
N ILE A 31 -22.89 22.28 -48.16
CA ILE A 31 -22.51 23.07 -49.36
C ILE A 31 -23.40 24.31 -49.57
N GLY A 32 -24.48 24.44 -48.79
CA GLY A 32 -25.40 25.56 -48.80
C GLY A 32 -26.59 25.33 -47.87
N THR A 33 -27.29 26.42 -47.61
CA THR A 33 -28.56 26.43 -46.84
C THR A 33 -29.75 26.50 -47.81
N PHE A 34 -30.97 26.38 -47.28
CA PHE A 34 -32.19 26.55 -48.02
C PHE A 34 -32.20 27.83 -48.89
N HIS A 35 -31.71 28.96 -48.33
CA HIS A 35 -31.66 30.23 -49.04
C HIS A 35 -30.62 30.22 -50.18
N ASP A 36 -29.48 29.57 -49.93
CA ASP A 36 -28.43 29.45 -50.97
C ASP A 36 -28.88 28.60 -52.14
N PHE A 37 -29.56 27.45 -51.85
CA PHE A 37 -30.10 26.58 -52.89
C PHE A 37 -31.24 27.23 -53.63
N LEU A 38 -32.10 27.96 -52.95
CA LEU A 38 -33.21 28.69 -53.63
C LEU A 38 -32.66 29.80 -54.54
N ALA A 39 -31.71 30.60 -54.04
CA ALA A 39 -31.09 31.65 -54.85
C ALA A 39 -30.28 31.09 -56.04
N ALA A 40 -29.62 29.91 -55.84
CA ALA A 40 -28.95 29.23 -56.93
C ALA A 40 -29.91 28.72 -58.00
N LEU A 41 -31.04 28.07 -57.56
CA LEU A 41 -32.08 27.62 -58.48
C LEU A 41 -32.74 28.74 -59.28
N ILE A 42 -33.09 29.82 -58.58
CA ILE A 42 -33.69 31.01 -59.25
C ILE A 42 -32.69 31.52 -60.31
N ARG A 43 -31.44 31.73 -59.94
CA ARG A 43 -30.42 32.23 -60.87
C ARG A 43 -30.15 31.29 -62.03
N ASP A 44 -30.05 29.95 -61.76
CA ASP A 44 -29.81 28.96 -62.83
C ASP A 44 -30.93 28.89 -63.85
N VAL A 45 -32.19 28.95 -63.36
CA VAL A 45 -33.37 29.00 -64.23
C VAL A 45 -33.41 30.31 -65.09
N GLU A 46 -33.11 31.46 -64.47
CA GLU A 46 -33.09 32.77 -65.19
C GLU A 46 -31.93 32.81 -66.19
N GLN A 47 -30.77 32.19 -65.89
CA GLN A 47 -29.60 32.18 -66.82
C GLN A 47 -29.62 31.04 -67.78
N SER A 48 -30.54 30.08 -67.62
CA SER A 48 -30.68 28.91 -68.49
C SER A 48 -31.07 29.33 -69.88
N ARG A 49 -30.17 29.16 -70.83
CA ARG A 49 -30.44 29.39 -72.24
C ARG A 49 -30.93 28.10 -72.87
N PRO A 50 -32.09 28.05 -73.47
CA PRO A 50 -32.58 26.85 -74.17
C PRO A 50 -31.58 26.47 -75.26
N ALA A 51 -31.44 25.17 -75.52
CA ALA A 51 -30.64 24.68 -76.65
C ALA A 51 -31.12 25.35 -77.96
N PRO A 52 -30.26 25.53 -78.99
CA PRO A 52 -30.64 26.08 -80.23
C PRO A 52 -31.85 25.33 -80.80
N GLY A 53 -32.98 26.06 -80.97
CA GLY A 53 -34.25 25.51 -81.49
C GLY A 53 -35.32 25.13 -80.45
N ALA A 54 -35.05 25.27 -79.18
CA ALA A 54 -36.05 25.04 -78.12
C ALA A 54 -36.89 26.28 -77.84
N PRO A 55 -38.19 26.19 -77.55
CA PRO A 55 -39.01 27.33 -77.19
C PRO A 55 -38.47 28.01 -75.93
N VAL A 56 -38.15 29.29 -76.03
CA VAL A 56 -37.77 30.16 -74.95
C VAL A 56 -39.02 30.38 -74.09
N LEU A 57 -38.97 30.08 -72.79
CA LEU A 57 -39.92 30.67 -71.84
C LEU A 57 -39.83 32.15 -72.02
N GLY A 58 -41.00 32.81 -72.18
CA GLY A 58 -41.08 34.20 -72.67
C GLY A 58 -40.08 35.20 -72.05
N ARG A 59 -39.68 36.26 -72.77
CA ARG A 59 -38.66 37.27 -72.33
C ARG A 59 -38.94 37.90 -70.95
N ASP A 60 -40.24 37.87 -70.57
CA ASP A 60 -40.75 38.53 -69.38
C ASP A 60 -41.21 37.51 -68.33
N TRP A 61 -40.79 36.21 -68.44
CA TRP A 61 -41.10 35.22 -67.42
C TRP A 61 -40.13 35.32 -66.20
N ASP A 62 -40.73 35.54 -65.06
CA ASP A 62 -40.08 35.65 -63.77
C ASP A 62 -40.54 34.50 -62.90
N ILE A 63 -39.56 33.76 -62.38
CA ILE A 63 -39.80 32.59 -61.47
C ILE A 63 -40.48 33.04 -60.17
N GLU A 64 -40.21 34.27 -59.70
CA GLU A 64 -40.77 34.76 -58.42
C GLU A 64 -42.26 35.17 -58.62
N GLY A 65 -42.68 35.54 -59.79
CA GLY A 65 -44.07 35.87 -60.17
C GLY A 65 -44.94 34.67 -60.60
N ASP A 66 -44.31 33.47 -60.80
CA ASP A 66 -44.99 32.23 -61.19
C ASP A 66 -45.57 31.47 -60.03
N PRO A 67 -46.90 31.29 -59.93
CA PRO A 67 -47.54 30.65 -58.80
C PRO A 67 -47.25 29.15 -58.63
N ALA A 68 -46.68 28.49 -59.67
CA ALA A 68 -46.29 27.09 -59.62
C ALA A 68 -44.76 26.89 -59.55
N ALA A 69 -43.98 27.68 -60.25
CA ALA A 69 -42.55 27.53 -60.35
C ALA A 69 -41.82 27.87 -59.03
N LEU A 70 -42.20 29.01 -58.40
CA LEU A 70 -41.56 29.37 -57.11
C LEU A 70 -41.85 28.39 -55.99
N PRO A 71 -43.04 27.88 -55.78
CA PRO A 71 -43.28 26.79 -54.82
C PRO A 71 -42.49 25.54 -55.11
N LEU A 72 -42.35 25.14 -56.38
CA LEU A 72 -41.52 23.99 -56.76
C LEU A 72 -40.03 24.23 -56.46
N ALA A 73 -39.49 25.43 -56.78
CA ALA A 73 -38.12 25.79 -56.46
C ALA A 73 -37.89 25.78 -54.94
N ARG A 74 -38.83 26.28 -54.14
CA ARG A 74 -38.75 26.21 -52.65
C ARG A 74 -38.79 24.78 -52.17
N LEU A 75 -39.59 23.90 -52.73
CA LEU A 75 -39.64 22.49 -52.36
C LEU A 75 -38.32 21.79 -52.67
N TRP A 76 -37.72 22.04 -53.84
CA TRP A 76 -36.44 21.53 -54.22
C TRP A 76 -35.32 22.07 -53.34
N ALA A 77 -35.31 23.38 -53.01
CA ALA A 77 -34.38 23.98 -52.11
C ALA A 77 -34.45 23.38 -50.71
N TYR A 78 -35.67 23.07 -50.22
CA TYR A 78 -35.90 22.36 -48.95
C TYR A 78 -35.33 20.94 -48.95
N VAL A 79 -35.56 20.20 -50.04
CA VAL A 79 -34.96 18.84 -50.16
C VAL A 79 -33.42 18.92 -50.25
N ALA A 80 -32.91 19.86 -51.01
CA ALA A 80 -31.44 20.05 -51.12
C ALA A 80 -30.78 20.44 -49.80
N ASP A 81 -31.43 21.31 -49.00
CA ASP A 81 -31.00 21.67 -47.65
C ASP A 81 -30.99 20.43 -46.73
N GLY A 82 -32.03 19.62 -46.75
CA GLY A 82 -32.06 18.35 -46.02
C GLY A 82 -30.95 17.39 -46.42
N VAL A 83 -30.66 17.21 -47.71
CA VAL A 83 -29.56 16.36 -48.22
C VAL A 83 -28.20 16.92 -47.82
N ALA A 84 -28.02 18.25 -47.92
CA ALA A 84 -26.77 18.88 -47.50
C ALA A 84 -26.49 18.73 -45.99
N ALA A 85 -27.52 18.89 -45.17
CA ALA A 85 -27.48 18.66 -43.74
C ALA A 85 -27.10 17.20 -43.42
N TYR A 86 -27.77 16.21 -44.04
CA TYR A 86 -27.37 14.81 -43.90
C TYR A 86 -25.95 14.53 -44.37
N THR A 87 -25.48 15.13 -45.45
CA THR A 87 -24.11 14.99 -45.95
C THR A 87 -23.13 15.55 -44.95
N SER A 88 -23.40 16.74 -44.37
CA SER A 88 -22.55 17.35 -43.35
C SER A 88 -22.46 16.46 -42.11
N LEU A 89 -23.60 15.91 -41.61
CA LEU A 89 -23.63 14.98 -40.47
C LEU A 89 -22.84 13.70 -40.75
N THR A 90 -23.06 13.07 -41.91
CA THR A 90 -22.39 11.81 -42.29
C THR A 90 -20.87 12.05 -42.47
N THR A 91 -20.49 13.19 -43.02
CA THR A 91 -19.06 13.55 -43.18
C THR A 91 -18.42 13.82 -41.82
N ALA A 92 -19.14 14.44 -40.89
CA ALA A 92 -18.64 14.63 -39.52
C ALA A 92 -18.37 13.31 -38.81
N GLU A 93 -19.23 12.30 -39.00
CA GLU A 93 -19.01 10.93 -38.41
C GLU A 93 -17.84 10.16 -39.04
N ALA A 94 -17.25 10.64 -40.16
CA ALA A 94 -16.08 9.99 -40.76
C ALA A 94 -14.72 10.41 -40.14
N PHE A 95 -14.70 11.34 -39.19
CA PHE A 95 -13.46 11.86 -38.60
C PHE A 95 -13.52 11.72 -37.05
N ILE A 96 -12.44 11.21 -36.47
CA ILE A 96 -12.35 10.95 -35.04
C ILE A 96 -12.59 12.19 -34.14
N GLY A 97 -12.25 13.38 -34.63
CA GLY A 97 -12.42 14.65 -33.89
C GLY A 97 -13.84 15.22 -33.96
N THR A 98 -14.70 14.74 -34.85
CA THR A 98 -16.08 15.26 -35.04
C THR A 98 -17.16 14.20 -34.92
N ALA A 99 -16.82 12.93 -35.00
CA ALA A 99 -17.75 11.83 -34.81
C ALA A 99 -18.35 11.85 -33.38
N ALA A 100 -19.64 11.63 -33.28
CA ALA A 100 -20.39 11.58 -32.04
C ALA A 100 -21.03 10.22 -31.78
N ASP A 101 -21.23 9.41 -32.83
CA ASP A 101 -21.75 8.05 -32.65
C ASP A 101 -20.64 7.09 -32.21
N TRP A 102 -20.88 6.37 -31.10
CA TRP A 102 -19.92 5.43 -30.50
C TRP A 102 -19.50 4.33 -31.49
N ARG A 103 -20.42 3.84 -32.32
CA ARG A 103 -20.14 2.76 -33.30
C ARG A 103 -19.20 3.24 -34.39
N ASP A 104 -19.39 4.46 -34.85
CA ASP A 104 -18.55 5.07 -35.90
C ASP A 104 -17.15 5.40 -35.34
N LEU A 105 -17.07 5.97 -34.13
CA LEU A 105 -15.81 6.14 -33.41
C LEU A 105 -15.06 4.82 -33.24
N ARG A 106 -15.74 3.75 -32.86
CA ARG A 106 -15.15 2.42 -32.74
C ARG A 106 -14.59 1.92 -34.07
N ARG A 107 -15.30 2.14 -35.17
CA ARG A 107 -14.86 1.73 -36.53
C ARG A 107 -13.63 2.52 -36.97
N ILE A 108 -13.62 3.83 -36.78
CA ILE A 108 -12.47 4.71 -37.09
C ILE A 108 -11.27 4.31 -36.23
N ALA A 109 -11.46 4.14 -34.91
CA ALA A 109 -10.40 3.74 -34.00
C ALA A 109 -9.82 2.36 -34.34
N ALA A 110 -10.63 1.45 -34.86
CA ALA A 110 -10.16 0.12 -35.30
C ALA A 110 -9.16 0.17 -36.46
N LEU A 111 -9.23 1.21 -37.33
CA LEU A 111 -8.26 1.41 -38.41
C LEU A 111 -6.82 1.61 -37.92
N VAL A 112 -6.66 2.17 -36.72
CA VAL A 112 -5.36 2.35 -36.07
C VAL A 112 -5.08 1.26 -35.02
N GLY A 113 -5.89 0.19 -35.00
CA GLY A 113 -5.75 -0.92 -34.06
C GLY A 113 -6.18 -0.59 -32.62
N PHE A 114 -6.88 0.55 -32.40
CA PHE A 114 -7.45 0.86 -31.09
C PHE A 114 -8.80 0.14 -30.92
N ARG A 115 -8.99 -0.46 -29.74
CA ARG A 115 -10.27 -1.06 -29.33
C ARG A 115 -10.75 -0.38 -28.07
N PRO A 116 -12.01 0.11 -28.06
CA PRO A 116 -12.62 0.61 -26.84
C PRO A 116 -12.53 -0.42 -25.71
N ARG A 117 -12.16 0.03 -24.54
CA ARG A 117 -12.03 -0.85 -23.38
C ARG A 117 -13.40 -1.22 -22.86
N PRO A 118 -13.64 -2.50 -22.56
CA PRO A 118 -14.84 -2.96 -21.88
C PRO A 118 -14.80 -2.62 -20.39
N ARG A 119 -15.86 -2.92 -19.66
CA ARG A 119 -15.89 -2.82 -18.21
C ARG A 119 -14.94 -3.81 -17.56
N VAL A 120 -14.10 -3.32 -16.67
CA VAL A 120 -13.12 -4.11 -15.90
C VAL A 120 -13.61 -4.27 -14.47
N ALA A 121 -13.49 -5.47 -13.93
CA ALA A 121 -13.92 -5.80 -12.58
C ALA A 121 -12.97 -5.24 -11.52
N ALA A 122 -13.53 -4.66 -10.47
CA ALA A 122 -12.78 -4.31 -9.27
C ALA A 122 -12.38 -5.58 -8.51
N ARG A 123 -11.25 -5.53 -7.81
CA ARG A 123 -10.70 -6.61 -6.99
C ARG A 123 -10.47 -6.15 -5.57
N GLY A 124 -10.39 -7.09 -4.65
CA GLY A 124 -10.10 -6.78 -3.27
C GLY A 124 -9.80 -8.03 -2.44
N TRP A 125 -9.62 -7.79 -1.16
CA TRP A 125 -9.35 -8.81 -0.18
C TRP A 125 -10.37 -8.72 0.95
N ALA A 126 -10.74 -9.88 1.51
CA ALA A 126 -11.54 -9.96 2.72
C ALA A 126 -10.84 -10.82 3.75
N VAL A 127 -10.90 -10.42 5.01
CA VAL A 127 -10.56 -11.26 6.15
C VAL A 127 -11.71 -12.23 6.36
N ALA A 128 -11.41 -13.52 6.34
CA ALA A 128 -12.36 -14.56 6.73
C ALA A 128 -12.35 -14.76 8.25
N LEU A 129 -13.51 -14.70 8.86
CA LEU A 129 -13.73 -15.03 10.25
C LEU A 129 -14.08 -16.52 10.34
N THR A 130 -13.29 -17.28 11.10
CA THR A 130 -13.45 -18.74 11.21
C THR A 130 -13.85 -19.14 12.62
N ASP A 131 -14.52 -20.29 12.74
CA ASP A 131 -14.71 -20.94 14.01
C ASP A 131 -13.36 -21.27 14.66
N ARG A 132 -13.31 -21.26 15.99
CA ARG A 132 -12.06 -21.52 16.73
C ARG A 132 -11.51 -22.90 16.41
N GLY A 133 -10.27 -22.95 15.94
CA GLY A 133 -9.59 -24.18 15.54
C GLY A 133 -9.99 -24.75 14.18
N ALA A 134 -10.89 -24.09 13.45
CA ALA A 134 -11.29 -24.53 12.10
C ALA A 134 -10.29 -24.07 11.02
N SER A 135 -10.10 -24.96 10.04
CA SER A 135 -9.29 -24.68 8.84
C SER A 135 -10.11 -25.00 7.58
N PRO A 136 -11.16 -24.23 7.29
CA PRO A 136 -12.07 -24.51 6.18
C PRO A 136 -11.47 -24.18 4.82
N LEU A 137 -11.95 -24.87 3.78
CA LEU A 137 -11.73 -24.48 2.38
C LEU A 137 -12.88 -23.59 1.93
N VAL A 138 -12.56 -22.40 1.41
CA VAL A 138 -13.51 -21.51 0.72
C VAL A 138 -13.40 -21.77 -0.78
N PRO A 139 -14.45 -22.32 -1.42
CA PRO A 139 -14.42 -22.63 -2.84
C PRO A 139 -14.39 -21.36 -3.71
N ALA A 140 -13.76 -21.45 -4.89
CA ALA A 140 -13.88 -20.45 -5.94
C ALA A 140 -15.37 -20.22 -6.31
N GLY A 141 -15.72 -19.00 -6.67
CA GLY A 141 -17.11 -18.62 -6.99
C GLY A 141 -18.02 -18.45 -5.78
N THR A 142 -17.53 -18.64 -4.54
CA THR A 142 -18.29 -18.26 -3.34
C THR A 142 -18.61 -16.77 -3.39
N ARG A 143 -19.89 -16.41 -3.18
CA ARG A 143 -20.38 -15.04 -3.36
C ARG A 143 -20.27 -14.25 -2.06
N LEU A 144 -19.76 -13.03 -2.19
CA LEU A 144 -19.70 -12.00 -1.16
C LEU A 144 -20.55 -10.81 -1.59
N GLN A 145 -21.05 -10.02 -0.64
CA GLN A 145 -21.90 -8.88 -0.96
C GLN A 145 -21.55 -7.67 -0.09
N SER A 146 -21.65 -6.48 -0.69
CA SER A 146 -21.71 -5.22 0.05
C SER A 146 -23.17 -4.81 0.26
N PRO A 147 -23.51 -4.11 1.36
CA PRO A 147 -24.86 -3.58 1.55
C PRO A 147 -25.20 -2.52 0.49
N ALA A 148 -26.48 -2.33 0.23
CA ALA A 148 -26.97 -1.18 -0.50
C ALA A 148 -26.83 0.07 0.37
N VAL A 149 -26.39 1.18 -0.23
CA VAL A 149 -26.33 2.50 0.41
C VAL A 149 -27.04 3.53 -0.47
N PRO A 150 -27.47 4.69 0.06
CA PRO A 150 -28.11 5.72 -0.75
C PRO A 150 -27.30 6.05 -2.01
N GLY A 151 -27.93 5.89 -3.18
CA GLY A 151 -27.31 6.13 -4.50
C GLY A 151 -26.42 5.01 -5.04
N ARG A 152 -26.33 3.85 -4.35
CA ARG A 152 -25.59 2.67 -4.82
C ARG A 152 -26.30 1.40 -4.41
N ASP A 153 -26.60 0.56 -5.40
CA ASP A 153 -27.12 -0.78 -5.16
C ASP A 153 -26.10 -1.70 -4.50
N ALA A 154 -26.59 -2.77 -3.86
CA ALA A 154 -25.74 -3.84 -3.33
C ALA A 154 -24.88 -4.47 -4.44
N GLN A 155 -23.57 -4.57 -4.21
CA GLN A 155 -22.63 -5.14 -5.17
C GLN A 155 -22.27 -6.57 -4.78
N THR A 156 -22.26 -7.46 -5.77
CA THR A 156 -21.88 -8.86 -5.58
C THR A 156 -20.48 -9.12 -6.09
N PHE A 157 -19.73 -9.91 -5.34
CA PHE A 157 -18.35 -10.29 -5.64
C PHE A 157 -18.22 -11.80 -5.54
N GLU A 158 -17.23 -12.36 -6.25
CA GLU A 158 -16.94 -13.80 -6.21
C GLU A 158 -15.49 -14.04 -5.82
N VAL A 159 -15.26 -15.07 -5.02
CA VAL A 159 -13.94 -15.56 -4.62
C VAL A 159 -13.19 -16.06 -5.86
N GLU A 160 -11.95 -15.62 -6.06
CA GLU A 160 -11.19 -15.88 -7.30
C GLU A 160 -10.75 -17.34 -7.45
N GLY A 161 -10.38 -17.98 -6.36
CA GLY A 161 -9.87 -19.34 -6.35
C GLY A 161 -10.08 -20.05 -5.03
N ASP A 162 -9.98 -21.36 -5.05
CA ASP A 162 -10.07 -22.17 -3.85
C ASP A 162 -9.04 -21.68 -2.83
N THR A 163 -9.53 -21.27 -1.65
CA THR A 163 -8.70 -20.68 -0.60
C THR A 163 -8.76 -21.51 0.67
N GLN A 164 -7.64 -22.14 1.02
CA GLN A 164 -7.50 -22.88 2.28
C GLN A 164 -7.23 -21.91 3.41
N LEU A 165 -8.16 -21.79 4.35
CA LEU A 165 -7.97 -21.01 5.58
C LEU A 165 -7.29 -21.87 6.64
N ARG A 166 -6.64 -21.23 7.61
CA ARG A 166 -5.86 -21.90 8.66
C ARG A 166 -6.25 -21.38 10.03
N ALA A 167 -6.38 -22.26 10.98
CA ALA A 167 -6.71 -21.90 12.37
C ALA A 167 -5.62 -21.02 13.03
N ASP A 168 -4.35 -21.29 12.72
CA ASP A 168 -3.19 -20.55 13.24
C ASP A 168 -2.98 -19.17 12.57
N TRP A 169 -3.74 -18.85 11.53
CA TRP A 169 -3.74 -17.54 10.85
C TRP A 169 -4.86 -16.60 11.31
N ALA A 170 -5.74 -17.09 12.19
CA ALA A 170 -6.81 -16.30 12.78
C ALA A 170 -6.39 -15.69 14.12
N GLY A 171 -6.95 -14.51 14.45
CA GLY A 171 -6.75 -13.87 15.75
C GLY A 171 -5.30 -13.48 16.05
N LEU A 172 -4.53 -13.17 15.03
CA LEU A 172 -3.16 -12.68 15.16
C LEU A 172 -3.14 -11.26 15.72
N THR A 173 -2.04 -10.92 16.40
CA THR A 173 -1.75 -9.55 16.85
C THR A 173 -0.42 -9.11 16.26
N VAL A 174 -0.37 -7.92 15.72
CA VAL A 174 0.84 -7.30 15.17
C VAL A 174 1.33 -6.21 16.11
N THR A 175 2.63 -6.21 16.37
CA THR A 175 3.33 -5.19 17.14
C THR A 175 4.58 -4.72 16.38
N ALA A 176 5.13 -3.58 16.76
CA ALA A 176 6.49 -3.24 16.35
C ALA A 176 7.47 -4.29 16.90
N VAL A 177 8.62 -4.44 16.22
CA VAL A 177 9.66 -5.35 16.67
C VAL A 177 10.28 -4.79 17.95
N PRO A 178 10.36 -5.61 19.02
CA PRO A 178 11.03 -5.18 20.25
C PRO A 178 12.47 -4.78 19.97
N ARG A 179 12.91 -3.69 20.57
CA ARG A 179 14.28 -3.20 20.48
C ARG A 179 14.93 -3.13 21.87
N PRO A 180 16.26 -3.33 21.99
CA PRO A 180 16.94 -3.12 23.25
C PRO A 180 16.68 -1.70 23.76
N ALA A 181 16.34 -1.59 25.03
CA ALA A 181 16.09 -0.33 25.71
C ALA A 181 16.60 -0.43 27.15
N LEU A 182 16.70 0.69 27.86
CA LEU A 182 16.88 0.68 29.31
C LEU A 182 15.53 0.39 29.98
N PRO A 183 15.52 -0.18 31.20
CA PRO A 183 14.28 -0.37 31.93
C PRO A 183 13.62 0.98 32.21
N THR A 184 12.30 1.00 32.12
CA THR A 184 11.49 2.15 32.50
C THR A 184 10.78 1.87 33.82
N GLY A 185 11.08 2.69 34.83
CA GLY A 185 10.54 2.51 36.19
C GLY A 185 10.91 1.17 36.78
N ARG A 186 9.92 0.42 37.30
CA ARG A 186 10.10 -0.81 38.04
C ARG A 186 10.04 -2.12 37.22
N SER A 187 9.88 -2.02 35.89
CA SER A 187 9.60 -3.17 35.05
C SER A 187 10.69 -3.42 34.00
N MET A 188 10.96 -4.70 33.74
CA MET A 188 11.83 -5.15 32.66
C MET A 188 11.11 -6.14 31.76
N ARG A 189 11.31 -6.04 30.46
CA ARG A 189 10.77 -6.95 29.45
C ARG A 189 11.86 -7.86 28.90
N PHE A 190 11.64 -9.14 28.97
CA PHE A 190 12.52 -10.19 28.45
C PHE A 190 11.90 -10.86 27.23
N LEU A 191 12.70 -11.13 26.20
CA LEU A 191 12.24 -11.86 24.99
C LEU A 191 12.20 -13.38 25.21
N ARG A 192 12.89 -13.87 26.23
CA ARG A 192 12.90 -15.28 26.62
C ARG A 192 12.50 -15.40 28.10
N GLU A 193 12.14 -16.60 28.50
CA GLU A 193 11.82 -16.89 29.91
C GLU A 193 13.04 -16.65 30.82
N PRO A 194 13.02 -15.67 31.73
CA PRO A 194 14.11 -15.42 32.63
C PRO A 194 14.14 -16.40 33.80
N GLY A 195 13.06 -17.16 34.02
CA GLY A 195 12.91 -18.13 35.13
C GLY A 195 12.73 -17.49 36.50
N PHE A 196 12.43 -16.20 36.57
CA PHE A 196 12.13 -15.50 37.83
C PHE A 196 10.70 -15.71 38.27
N ARG A 197 10.47 -15.84 39.58
CA ARG A 197 9.15 -16.00 40.19
C ARG A 197 8.88 -14.87 41.18
N PRO A 198 7.64 -14.52 41.43
CA PRO A 198 7.32 -13.57 42.51
C PRO A 198 7.91 -14.03 43.84
N GLY A 199 8.60 -13.10 44.53
CA GLY A 199 9.35 -13.35 45.75
C GLY A 199 10.83 -13.67 45.53
N ASP A 200 11.28 -14.01 44.32
CA ASP A 200 12.71 -14.21 44.03
C ASP A 200 13.49 -12.90 44.22
N ARG A 201 14.69 -13.00 44.76
CA ARG A 201 15.64 -11.91 44.81
C ARG A 201 16.59 -12.02 43.60
N VAL A 202 16.83 -10.91 42.96
CA VAL A 202 17.65 -10.81 41.73
C VAL A 202 18.78 -9.82 41.97
N LEU A 203 20.03 -10.31 41.77
CA LEU A 203 21.23 -9.51 41.80
C LEU A 203 21.55 -9.03 40.39
N PHE A 204 21.59 -7.73 40.17
CA PHE A 204 22.04 -7.10 38.94
C PHE A 204 23.53 -6.76 39.02
N VAL A 205 24.28 -7.15 37.97
CA VAL A 205 25.72 -6.98 37.89
C VAL A 205 26.05 -6.42 36.50
N ALA A 206 26.69 -5.26 36.46
CA ALA A 206 27.21 -4.70 35.22
C ALA A 206 28.49 -5.43 34.80
N GLU A 207 28.54 -5.90 33.56
CA GLU A 207 29.69 -6.54 32.96
C GLU A 207 30.64 -5.44 32.41
N ARG A 208 31.79 -5.26 33.00
CA ARG A 208 32.80 -4.41 32.40
C ARG A 208 33.32 -5.11 31.14
N GLY A 209 33.13 -4.49 29.98
CA GLY A 209 33.90 -4.84 28.77
C GLY A 209 35.41 -4.77 29.06
N ALA A 210 36.20 -5.50 28.28
CA ALA A 210 37.67 -5.42 28.36
C ALA A 210 38.12 -4.01 27.93
N GLU A 211 37.95 -3.04 28.81
CA GLU A 211 38.56 -1.70 28.59
C GLU A 211 40.08 -1.85 28.65
N VAL A 212 40.73 -1.39 27.59
CA VAL A 212 42.18 -1.15 27.62
C VAL A 212 42.42 -0.10 28.71
N PRO A 213 43.22 -0.40 29.74
CA PRO A 213 43.42 0.53 30.85
C PRO A 213 43.97 1.85 30.31
N VAL A 214 43.16 2.93 30.40
CA VAL A 214 43.59 4.28 30.05
C VAL A 214 44.40 4.81 31.24
N LEU A 215 45.55 5.40 30.95
CA LEU A 215 46.40 6.04 31.97
C LEU A 215 45.67 7.28 32.52
N PRO A 216 45.42 7.39 33.83
CA PRO A 216 44.76 8.57 34.39
C PRO A 216 45.62 9.82 34.20
N ALA A 217 44.98 10.95 33.86
CA ALA A 217 45.71 12.21 33.79
C ALA A 217 46.10 12.66 35.21
N GLY A 218 47.42 12.80 35.48
CA GLY A 218 47.91 13.24 36.79
C GLY A 218 48.34 12.10 37.73
N PHE A 219 48.67 10.96 37.16
CA PHE A 219 49.13 9.76 37.89
C PHE A 219 50.45 9.93 38.63
N ASP A 220 50.61 9.22 39.78
CA ASP A 220 51.87 9.02 40.46
C ASP A 220 52.59 7.74 39.98
N TRP A 221 53.80 7.48 40.51
CA TRP A 221 54.60 6.31 40.18
C TRP A 221 53.90 4.96 40.56
N PHE A 222 53.04 4.97 41.57
CA PHE A 222 52.30 3.82 42.05
C PHE A 222 51.15 3.49 41.10
N ASP A 223 50.45 4.51 40.61
CA ASP A 223 49.36 4.38 39.61
C ASP A 223 49.93 3.87 38.27
N TYR A 224 51.11 4.33 37.88
CA TYR A 224 51.80 3.81 36.68
C TYR A 224 52.12 2.32 36.79
N TRP A 225 52.64 1.89 37.95
CA TRP A 225 52.95 0.50 38.21
C TRP A 225 51.70 -0.36 38.24
N LEU A 226 50.61 0.11 38.84
CA LEU A 226 49.35 -0.58 38.89
C LEU A 226 48.75 -0.69 37.48
N TRP A 227 48.82 0.37 36.67
CA TRP A 227 48.43 0.34 35.29
C TRP A 227 49.27 -0.63 34.45
N LEU A 228 50.56 -0.65 34.60
CA LEU A 228 51.47 -1.57 33.94
C LEU A 228 51.20 -3.02 34.32
N LEU A 229 50.96 -3.29 35.59
CA LEU A 229 50.59 -4.63 36.07
C LEU A 229 49.23 -5.07 35.50
N ARG A 230 48.27 -4.17 35.31
CA ARG A 230 47.01 -4.43 34.66
C ARG A 230 47.16 -4.68 33.16
N LEU A 231 47.99 -3.88 32.50
CA LEU A 231 48.28 -4.04 31.06
C LEU A 231 49.00 -5.38 30.80
N LEU A 232 49.86 -5.81 31.69
CA LEU A 232 50.56 -7.08 31.59
C LEU A 232 49.75 -8.29 32.09
N GLY A 233 48.49 -8.08 32.50
CA GLY A 233 47.59 -9.15 33.00
C GLY A 233 48.02 -9.74 34.35
N LEU A 234 48.95 -9.08 35.05
CA LEU A 234 49.50 -9.53 36.35
C LEU A 234 48.65 -9.04 37.55
N ALA A 235 47.85 -8.01 37.36
CA ALA A 235 46.84 -7.56 38.32
C ALA A 235 45.45 -7.90 37.81
N GLN A 236 44.75 -8.75 38.50
CA GLN A 236 43.33 -9.05 38.19
C GLN A 236 42.48 -7.85 38.63
N THR A 237 41.81 -7.20 37.67
CA THR A 237 40.76 -6.26 37.98
C THR A 237 39.46 -7.01 38.18
N PRO A 238 38.57 -6.58 39.11
CA PRO A 238 37.21 -7.11 39.17
C PRO A 238 36.54 -6.93 37.78
N ARG A 239 36.08 -8.01 37.23
CA ARG A 239 35.49 -8.00 35.87
C ARG A 239 34.05 -7.48 35.85
N SER A 240 33.47 -7.31 37.02
CA SER A 240 32.04 -6.97 37.13
C SER A 240 31.81 -5.97 38.27
N ARG A 241 30.78 -5.18 38.17
CA ARG A 241 30.33 -4.20 39.16
C ARG A 241 28.94 -4.57 39.66
N PRO A 242 28.68 -4.71 40.97
CA PRO A 242 27.34 -4.93 41.48
C PRO A 242 26.51 -3.65 41.30
N VAL A 243 25.27 -3.78 40.87
CA VAL A 243 24.39 -2.63 40.69
C VAL A 243 23.34 -2.58 41.80
N ALA A 244 22.56 -3.65 41.95
CA ALA A 244 21.50 -3.70 42.94
C ALA A 244 21.04 -5.13 43.20
N VAL A 245 20.35 -5.32 44.33
CA VAL A 245 19.50 -6.47 44.56
C VAL A 245 18.05 -6.02 44.65
N ALA A 246 17.19 -6.60 43.83
CA ALA A 246 15.75 -6.30 43.80
C ALA A 246 14.92 -7.57 44.01
N VAL A 247 13.70 -7.42 44.49
CA VAL A 247 12.73 -8.52 44.68
C VAL A 247 11.71 -8.47 43.57
N VAL A 248 11.43 -9.64 42.99
CA VAL A 248 10.36 -9.78 42.00
C VAL A 248 8.99 -9.67 42.67
N GLU A 249 8.22 -8.64 42.31
CA GLU A 249 6.85 -8.48 42.81
C GLU A 249 5.83 -9.19 41.93
N GLU A 250 5.94 -9.00 40.62
CA GLU A 250 5.01 -9.54 39.66
C GLU A 250 5.72 -10.07 38.41
N ARG A 251 5.12 -11.11 37.83
CA ARG A 251 5.55 -11.68 36.56
C ARG A 251 4.34 -11.88 35.66
N ALA A 252 4.34 -11.27 34.48
CA ALA A 252 3.27 -11.39 33.50
C ALA A 252 3.84 -11.82 32.15
N GLN A 253 3.06 -12.60 31.39
CA GLN A 253 3.35 -12.87 29.99
C GLN A 253 2.61 -11.84 29.13
N ASP A 254 3.31 -11.23 28.19
CA ASP A 254 2.77 -10.24 27.30
C ASP A 254 3.29 -10.42 25.88
N LEU A 255 2.41 -10.81 24.93
CA LEU A 255 2.70 -10.99 23.51
C LEU A 255 3.97 -11.82 23.23
N GLY A 256 4.12 -12.95 23.94
CA GLY A 256 5.30 -13.82 23.82
C GLY A 256 6.59 -13.22 24.37
N THR A 257 6.47 -12.25 25.25
CA THR A 257 7.55 -11.73 26.11
C THR A 257 7.18 -11.91 27.56
N VAL A 258 8.16 -11.81 28.46
CA VAL A 258 7.90 -11.82 29.91
C VAL A 258 8.22 -10.44 30.47
N VAL A 259 7.26 -9.86 31.17
CA VAL A 259 7.44 -8.62 31.92
C VAL A 259 7.57 -8.97 33.39
N VAL A 260 8.66 -8.55 33.99
CA VAL A 260 8.94 -8.75 35.42
C VAL A 260 8.98 -7.39 36.10
N THR A 261 8.18 -7.24 37.14
CA THR A 261 8.12 -6.02 37.96
C THR A 261 8.85 -6.25 39.27
N PHE A 262 9.67 -5.28 39.69
CA PHE A 262 10.52 -5.33 40.86
C PHE A 262 10.06 -4.36 41.95
N ASP A 263 10.52 -4.58 43.17
CA ASP A 263 10.19 -3.81 44.38
C ASP A 263 10.81 -2.39 44.38
N ARG A 264 11.70 -2.11 43.44
CA ARG A 264 12.39 -0.81 43.34
C ARG A 264 12.47 -0.29 41.93
N ASP A 265 12.73 0.98 41.79
CA ASP A 265 12.93 1.64 40.49
C ASP A 265 14.28 1.20 39.90
N LEU A 266 14.25 0.66 38.70
CA LEU A 266 15.43 0.18 37.98
C LEU A 266 16.00 1.26 37.02
N GLU A 267 15.21 2.24 36.65
CA GLU A 267 15.64 3.34 35.78
C GLU A 267 16.76 4.18 36.42
N GLU A 268 16.67 4.40 37.73
CA GLU A 268 17.73 5.08 38.48
C GLU A 268 19.00 4.22 38.70
N LEU A 269 18.87 2.89 38.72
CA LEU A 269 19.93 1.95 39.01
C LEU A 269 20.70 1.46 37.79
N LEU A 270 20.01 1.35 36.64
CA LEU A 270 20.57 0.81 35.39
C LEU A 270 20.68 1.94 34.36
N SER A 271 21.87 2.45 34.21
CA SER A 271 22.20 3.52 33.24
C SER A 271 22.89 2.95 31.98
N PRO A 272 23.05 3.73 30.91
CA PRO A 272 23.85 3.33 29.75
C PRO A 272 25.27 2.87 30.10
N GLU A 273 25.84 3.40 31.16
CA GLU A 273 27.19 3.06 31.64
C GLU A 273 27.27 1.68 32.31
N THR A 274 26.13 1.17 32.77
CA THR A 274 26.01 -0.16 33.37
C THR A 274 25.62 -1.26 32.39
N THR A 275 25.46 -0.95 31.12
CA THR A 275 25.08 -1.89 30.06
C THR A 275 26.32 -2.40 29.30
N PRO A 276 26.46 -3.71 29.00
CA PRO A 276 25.54 -4.80 29.32
C PRO A 276 25.62 -5.25 30.78
N PHE A 277 24.52 -5.70 31.33
CA PHE A 277 24.43 -6.24 32.68
C PHE A 277 23.85 -7.67 32.69
N ALA A 278 24.18 -8.42 33.72
CA ALA A 278 23.62 -9.73 33.98
C ALA A 278 22.74 -9.69 35.21
N ALA A 279 21.68 -10.45 35.21
CA ALA A 279 20.77 -10.66 36.34
C ALA A 279 20.91 -12.11 36.84
N TYR A 280 21.08 -12.26 38.12
CA TYR A 280 21.23 -13.54 38.75
C TYR A 280 20.15 -13.77 39.79
N ARG A 281 19.47 -14.93 39.79
CA ARG A 281 18.53 -15.30 40.82
C ARG A 281 19.30 -15.69 42.07
N VAL A 282 18.98 -15.02 43.15
CA VAL A 282 19.62 -15.26 44.46
C VAL A 282 18.85 -16.35 45.20
N LEU A 283 19.54 -17.45 45.54
CA LEU A 283 18.98 -18.56 46.30
C LEU A 283 19.19 -18.33 47.81
N ALA A 284 20.35 -17.86 48.19
CA ALA A 284 20.70 -17.58 49.58
C ALA A 284 21.67 -16.40 49.69
N THR A 285 21.66 -15.73 50.82
CA THR A 285 22.57 -14.61 51.14
C THR A 285 23.23 -14.86 52.49
N ALA A 286 24.53 -14.64 52.54
CA ALA A 286 25.26 -14.69 53.79
C ALA A 286 26.29 -13.57 53.85
N GLY A 287 26.52 -13.03 54.99
CA GLY A 287 27.62 -12.11 55.25
C GLY A 287 28.94 -12.84 55.35
N GLY A 288 30.02 -12.30 54.83
CA GLY A 288 31.37 -12.73 55.18
C GLY A 288 31.68 -12.36 56.62
N ALA A 289 32.34 -13.28 57.33
CA ALA A 289 32.67 -13.04 58.71
C ALA A 289 33.67 -11.89 58.90
N ARG A 290 33.17 -10.75 59.35
CA ARG A 290 33.96 -9.48 59.45
C ARG A 290 35.28 -9.67 60.23
N ARG A 291 35.29 -10.53 61.24
CA ARG A 291 36.47 -10.71 62.07
C ARG A 291 37.59 -11.57 61.45
N LEU A 292 37.32 -12.32 60.40
CA LEU A 292 38.37 -12.99 59.61
C LEU A 292 39.15 -11.96 58.78
N THR A 293 38.52 -10.87 58.29
CA THR A 293 39.21 -9.79 57.57
C THR A 293 40.09 -8.94 58.49
N ASP A 294 39.78 -8.81 59.77
CA ASP A 294 40.55 -8.01 60.73
C ASP A 294 41.82 -8.72 61.22
N LEU A 295 41.95 -10.03 61.01
CA LEU A 295 43.06 -10.86 61.58
C LEU A 295 44.04 -11.34 60.48
N VAL A 296 43.81 -11.06 59.23
CA VAL A 296 44.67 -11.53 58.10
C VAL A 296 45.45 -10.40 57.51
N HIS A 297 46.72 -10.29 57.80
CA HIS A 297 47.69 -9.54 57.03
C HIS A 297 48.15 -10.41 55.83
N LEU A 298 47.71 -10.11 54.67
CA LEU A 298 48.28 -10.63 53.41
C LEU A 298 49.54 -9.82 53.08
N SER A 299 50.67 -10.51 53.00
CA SER A 299 51.89 -9.91 52.46
C SER A 299 51.65 -9.58 50.98
N ALA A 300 52.37 -8.61 50.43
CA ALA A 300 52.36 -8.23 49.03
C ALA A 300 52.61 -9.39 48.04
N THR A 301 53.15 -10.50 48.55
CA THR A 301 53.39 -11.73 47.81
C THR A 301 52.25 -12.76 47.90
N GLY A 302 51.16 -12.45 48.60
CA GLY A 302 50.00 -13.33 48.67
C GLY A 302 50.10 -14.50 49.62
N SER A 303 51.18 -14.63 50.40
CA SER A 303 51.29 -15.59 51.47
C SER A 303 50.63 -15.04 52.71
N ALA A 304 49.67 -15.80 53.23
CA ALA A 304 49.11 -15.54 54.53
C ALA A 304 50.19 -15.81 55.61
N THR A 305 50.61 -14.81 56.36
CA THR A 305 51.35 -15.04 57.60
C THR A 305 50.38 -15.68 58.60
N ASN A 306 50.75 -16.80 59.12
CA ASN A 306 50.02 -17.45 60.20
C ASN A 306 49.92 -16.44 61.37
N VAL A 307 48.82 -15.72 61.44
CA VAL A 307 48.44 -15.05 62.66
C VAL A 307 47.68 -16.12 63.48
N PRO A 308 48.12 -16.42 64.70
CA PRO A 308 47.41 -17.34 65.54
C PRO A 308 46.03 -16.77 65.78
N LEU A 309 45.04 -17.36 65.15
CA LEU A 309 43.64 -17.16 65.49
C LEU A 309 43.50 -17.64 66.90
N GLY A 310 43.42 -16.74 67.84
CA GLY A 310 43.08 -17.08 69.18
C GLY A 310 41.84 -18.00 69.19
N ASP A 311 41.74 -18.90 70.21
CA ASP A 311 40.75 -19.93 70.41
C ASP A 311 39.26 -19.46 70.22
N GLN A 312 39.04 -18.24 69.84
CA GLN A 312 37.74 -17.63 69.85
C GLN A 312 36.90 -17.87 68.54
N PHE A 313 37.53 -18.34 67.43
CA PHE A 313 36.88 -18.34 66.13
C PHE A 313 36.71 -19.74 65.49
N TYR A 314 37.49 -20.71 65.84
CA TYR A 314 37.45 -22.09 65.33
C TYR A 314 37.67 -23.13 66.42
N ASP A 315 37.02 -24.28 66.38
CA ASP A 315 37.21 -25.36 67.32
C ASP A 315 38.60 -26.05 67.23
N LYS A 316 39.32 -25.86 66.14
CA LYS A 316 40.68 -26.33 65.92
C LYS A 316 41.54 -25.21 65.32
N PRO A 317 42.31 -24.48 66.18
CA PRO A 317 43.27 -23.52 65.71
C PRO A 317 44.31 -24.23 64.82
N GLY A 318 44.65 -23.74 63.70
CA GLY A 318 45.73 -24.21 62.84
C GLY A 318 45.34 -24.96 61.54
N ASP A 319 44.12 -25.43 61.39
CA ASP A 319 43.69 -26.20 60.18
C ASP A 319 43.14 -25.39 59.03
N VAL A 320 43.13 -24.07 59.13
CA VAL A 320 42.55 -23.20 58.04
C VAL A 320 43.56 -22.26 57.50
N PRO A 321 44.17 -22.54 56.37
CA PRO A 321 44.97 -21.51 55.65
C PRO A 321 44.06 -20.37 55.19
N LEU A 322 44.26 -19.22 55.84
CA LEU A 322 43.56 -18.01 55.42
C LEU A 322 44.26 -17.42 54.22
N SER A 323 43.73 -17.59 53.08
CA SER A 323 44.20 -17.02 51.79
C SER A 323 43.06 -16.37 51.03
N ALA A 324 43.36 -15.58 50.02
CA ALA A 324 42.37 -14.99 49.11
C ALA A 324 41.51 -16.07 48.36
N ARG A 325 41.76 -17.35 48.67
CA ARG A 325 40.98 -18.49 48.11
C ARG A 325 39.95 -19.04 49.06
N HIS A 326 39.84 -18.53 50.29
CA HIS A 326 38.95 -19.08 51.31
C HIS A 326 38.03 -17.99 51.84
N LEU A 327 36.76 -18.30 51.98
CA LEU A 327 35.76 -17.44 52.61
C LEU A 327 34.97 -18.24 53.63
N VAL A 328 34.89 -17.77 54.87
CA VAL A 328 33.97 -18.32 55.89
C VAL A 328 32.77 -17.39 55.93
N LEU A 329 31.59 -17.97 55.82
CA LEU A 329 30.32 -17.28 55.94
C LEU A 329 29.82 -17.25 57.36
N ASP A 330 29.05 -16.25 57.70
CA ASP A 330 28.42 -16.10 59.04
C ASP A 330 27.23 -17.04 59.28
N THR A 331 26.79 -17.75 58.25
CA THR A 331 25.62 -18.62 58.23
C THR A 331 25.93 -19.94 57.55
N ALA A 332 25.36 -21.04 58.07
CA ALA A 332 25.41 -22.34 57.40
C ALA A 332 24.45 -22.31 56.20
N LEU A 333 24.97 -22.48 55.00
CA LEU A 333 24.16 -22.61 53.77
C LEU A 333 24.05 -24.09 53.41
N GLU A 334 22.98 -24.75 53.86
CA GLU A 334 22.72 -26.16 53.56
C GLU A 334 22.50 -26.42 52.07
N GLU A 335 22.10 -25.40 51.33
CA GLU A 335 21.81 -25.40 49.88
C GLU A 335 23.06 -25.35 48.99
N LEU A 336 24.24 -25.12 49.51
CA LEU A 336 25.51 -25.15 48.79
C LEU A 336 25.98 -26.59 48.52
N SER A 337 25.37 -27.26 47.54
CA SER A 337 25.99 -28.45 46.95
C SER A 337 27.28 -28.04 46.21
N ALA A 338 28.34 -28.86 46.30
CA ALA A 338 29.58 -28.64 45.57
C ALA A 338 29.29 -28.43 44.09
N GLN A 339 29.50 -27.21 43.56
CA GLN A 339 29.38 -26.76 42.19
C GLN A 339 28.38 -25.58 41.94
N ARG A 340 27.83 -24.94 42.96
CA ARG A 340 27.01 -23.71 42.75
C ARG A 340 27.87 -22.47 42.57
N THR A 341 27.36 -21.52 41.77
CA THR A 341 27.97 -20.23 41.54
C THR A 341 27.69 -19.31 42.73
N VAL A 342 28.74 -18.63 43.19
CA VAL A 342 28.65 -17.63 44.25
C VAL A 342 29.11 -16.28 43.72
N ALA A 343 28.26 -15.27 43.94
CA ALA A 343 28.64 -13.88 43.68
C ALA A 343 29.14 -13.27 45.00
N LEU A 344 30.41 -12.86 45.01
CA LEU A 344 31.04 -12.19 46.14
C LEU A 344 31.00 -10.69 45.86
N VAL A 345 30.26 -9.97 46.66
CA VAL A 345 30.01 -8.53 46.43
C VAL A 345 30.54 -7.69 47.58
N ASP A 346 31.40 -6.79 47.25
CA ASP A 346 31.84 -5.67 48.14
C ASP A 346 31.10 -4.40 47.70
N TRP A 347 30.05 -4.02 48.38
CA TRP A 347 29.22 -2.84 48.10
C TRP A 347 29.93 -1.51 48.35
N GLN A 348 31.07 -1.49 49.08
CA GLN A 348 31.84 -0.27 49.37
C GLN A 348 32.83 0.06 48.26
N SER A 349 33.42 -0.96 47.65
CA SER A 349 34.37 -0.80 46.54
C SER A 349 33.74 -1.00 45.15
N ASP A 350 32.46 -1.24 45.07
CA ASP A 350 31.74 -1.56 43.82
C ASP A 350 32.38 -2.75 43.08
N ALA A 351 32.84 -3.73 43.80
CA ALA A 351 33.50 -4.92 43.25
C ALA A 351 32.65 -6.17 43.40
N CYS A 352 32.59 -6.97 42.33
CA CYS A 352 31.87 -8.22 42.31
C CYS A 352 32.69 -9.28 41.57
N ASP A 353 32.91 -10.43 42.21
CA ASP A 353 33.45 -11.63 41.60
C ASP A 353 32.40 -12.72 41.58
N ILE A 354 32.11 -13.28 40.39
CA ILE A 354 31.17 -14.37 40.20
C ILE A 354 31.96 -15.64 39.92
N LEU A 355 31.94 -16.53 40.86
CA LEU A 355 32.85 -17.68 40.95
C LEU A 355 32.09 -18.96 41.27
N ARG A 356 32.66 -20.08 40.85
CA ARG A 356 32.24 -21.39 41.29
C ARG A 356 33.10 -21.76 42.51
N ALA A 357 32.43 -22.16 43.60
CA ALA A 357 33.10 -22.71 44.75
C ALA A 357 33.59 -24.13 44.44
N ASP A 358 34.87 -24.41 44.63
CA ASP A 358 35.42 -25.75 44.38
C ASP A 358 35.07 -26.73 45.51
N ARG A 359 35.06 -26.22 46.75
CA ARG A 359 34.71 -26.99 47.91
C ARG A 359 33.90 -26.16 48.87
N HIS A 360 32.87 -26.79 49.44
CA HIS A 360 32.08 -26.29 50.56
C HIS A 360 32.26 -27.22 51.77
N THR A 361 32.62 -26.63 52.86
CA THR A 361 32.83 -27.37 54.14
C THR A 361 31.99 -26.69 55.21
N PRO A 362 31.07 -27.39 55.91
CA PRO A 362 30.43 -26.83 57.07
C PRO A 362 31.45 -26.75 58.21
N VAL A 363 31.45 -25.64 58.90
CA VAL A 363 32.40 -25.36 60.03
C VAL A 363 31.63 -24.78 61.19
N ASP A 364 32.08 -25.07 62.42
CA ASP A 364 31.55 -24.39 63.58
C ASP A 364 32.33 -23.10 63.84
N TRP A 365 31.56 -21.97 63.85
CA TRP A 365 32.13 -20.64 64.10
C TRP A 365 31.67 -20.09 65.46
N ARG A 366 32.59 -19.47 66.15
CA ARG A 366 32.36 -18.76 67.40
C ARG A 366 32.32 -17.27 67.21
N ALA A 367 31.14 -16.67 67.14
CA ALA A 367 30.96 -15.25 66.98
C ALA A 367 31.27 -14.43 68.23
N ALA A 368 31.21 -15.08 69.40
CA ALA A 368 31.57 -14.55 70.69
C ALA A 368 31.95 -15.70 71.67
N PRO A 369 32.64 -15.41 72.78
CA PRO A 369 32.96 -16.44 73.81
C PRO A 369 31.70 -17.14 74.25
N GLY A 370 31.70 -18.49 74.16
CA GLY A 370 30.58 -19.34 74.56
C GLY A 370 29.47 -19.55 73.55
N THR A 371 29.51 -18.94 72.37
CA THR A 371 28.55 -19.14 71.28
C THR A 371 29.15 -19.96 70.15
N ARG A 372 28.46 -21.04 69.72
CA ARG A 372 28.79 -21.79 68.50
C ARG A 372 27.70 -21.57 67.49
N THR A 373 28.08 -21.11 66.28
CA THR A 373 27.19 -20.96 65.17
C THR A 373 27.70 -21.81 64.00
N ARG A 374 26.84 -22.62 63.42
CA ARG A 374 27.19 -23.38 62.24
C ARG A 374 27.33 -22.42 61.06
N ALA A 375 28.48 -22.52 60.41
CA ALA A 375 28.84 -21.64 59.27
C ALA A 375 29.30 -22.50 58.09
N SER A 376 29.52 -21.84 56.95
CA SER A 376 29.97 -22.48 55.73
C SER A 376 31.31 -21.88 55.31
N ARG A 377 32.31 -22.77 55.07
CA ARG A 377 33.56 -22.38 54.45
C ARG A 377 33.56 -22.73 52.97
N LEU A 378 33.89 -21.75 52.14
CA LEU A 378 34.06 -21.85 50.68
C LEU A 378 35.54 -21.83 50.31
N GLU A 379 35.93 -22.71 49.39
CA GLU A 379 37.26 -22.73 48.78
C GLU A 379 37.14 -22.47 47.26
N PHE A 380 38.09 -21.68 46.73
CA PHE A 380 38.13 -21.32 45.31
C PHE A 380 39.50 -21.74 44.71
N ALA A 381 39.50 -22.18 43.46
CA ALA A 381 40.71 -22.65 42.75
C ALA A 381 41.81 -21.58 42.61
N ALA A 382 41.43 -20.31 42.55
CA ALA A 382 42.32 -19.18 42.40
C ALA A 382 42.07 -18.08 43.46
N ASP A 383 42.98 -17.19 43.61
CA ASP A 383 42.83 -16.03 44.47
C ASP A 383 41.70 -15.11 43.96
N VAL A 384 40.82 -14.71 44.84
CA VAL A 384 39.67 -13.88 44.54
C VAL A 384 39.97 -12.41 44.80
N ALA A 385 39.88 -11.56 43.81
CA ALA A 385 40.30 -10.14 43.89
C ALA A 385 39.47 -9.36 44.93
N THR A 386 38.15 -9.62 44.99
CA THR A 386 37.23 -9.02 46.00
C THR A 386 37.63 -9.40 47.40
N LEU A 387 38.08 -10.63 47.66
CA LEU A 387 38.55 -11.07 48.95
C LEU A 387 39.86 -10.42 49.36
N ARG A 388 40.79 -10.24 48.45
CA ARG A 388 42.03 -9.49 48.72
C ARG A 388 41.73 -8.07 49.19
N GLY A 389 40.91 -7.35 48.47
CA GLY A 389 40.51 -5.98 48.82
C GLY A 389 39.83 -5.86 50.17
N ALA A 390 38.89 -6.77 50.43
CA ALA A 390 38.14 -6.81 51.69
C ALA A 390 39.07 -7.16 52.89
N GLN A 391 40.02 -8.08 52.72
CA GLN A 391 40.93 -8.50 53.75
C GLN A 391 41.92 -7.38 54.14
N VAL A 392 42.40 -6.59 53.19
CA VAL A 392 43.28 -5.47 53.46
C VAL A 392 42.58 -4.27 54.10
N THR A 393 41.31 -4.07 53.79
CA THR A 393 40.54 -2.87 54.17
C THR A 393 39.51 -3.11 55.25
N SER A 394 39.37 -4.34 55.77
CA SER A 394 38.34 -4.73 56.76
C SER A 394 36.92 -4.49 56.28
N ARG A 395 36.69 -4.62 54.98
CA ARG A 395 35.39 -4.35 54.35
C ARG A 395 34.51 -5.61 54.39
N PRO A 396 33.22 -5.44 54.66
CA PRO A 396 32.30 -6.56 54.66
C PRO A 396 31.97 -7.02 53.21
N VAL A 397 32.24 -8.31 52.94
CA VAL A 397 31.85 -8.96 51.69
C VAL A 397 30.54 -9.71 51.90
N THR A 398 29.60 -9.52 50.97
CA THR A 398 28.34 -10.29 50.96
C THR A 398 28.44 -11.40 49.91
N ALA A 399 28.17 -12.60 50.30
CA ALA A 399 28.10 -13.75 49.42
C ALA A 399 26.62 -14.06 49.06
N TYR A 400 26.34 -14.01 47.76
CA TYR A 400 25.07 -14.43 47.20
C TYR A 400 25.29 -15.78 46.51
N VAL A 401 24.54 -16.79 46.91
CA VAL A 401 24.47 -18.05 46.19
C VAL A 401 23.51 -17.82 45.03
N VAL A 402 24.00 -17.93 43.81
CA VAL A 402 23.23 -17.63 42.60
C VAL A 402 23.09 -18.88 41.74
N ASP A 403 21.95 -19.04 41.15
CA ASP A 403 21.59 -20.24 40.42
C ASP A 403 21.62 -20.02 38.89
N ARG A 404 21.09 -18.88 38.42
CA ARG A 404 20.86 -18.66 37.00
C ARG A 404 21.41 -17.30 36.59
N ARG A 405 22.24 -17.30 35.54
CA ARG A 405 22.67 -16.08 34.85
C ARG A 405 21.67 -15.77 33.73
N VAL A 406 21.09 -14.62 33.75
CA VAL A 406 20.33 -14.09 32.62
C VAL A 406 21.08 -12.86 32.12
N VAL A 407 21.54 -12.87 30.91
CA VAL A 407 22.05 -11.63 30.29
C VAL A 407 20.86 -10.71 30.10
N ALA A 408 20.76 -9.72 30.94
CA ALA A 408 19.56 -8.90 31.01
C ALA A 408 19.68 -7.75 30.02
N ARG A 409 19.21 -7.98 28.80
CA ARG A 409 18.80 -6.91 27.92
C ARG A 409 17.31 -6.72 28.11
N THR A 410 16.91 -5.58 28.65
CA THR A 410 15.50 -5.22 28.62
C THR A 410 15.13 -4.73 27.21
N HIS A 411 13.89 -4.92 26.83
CA HIS A 411 13.38 -4.56 25.52
C HIS A 411 12.12 -3.71 25.69
N GLU A 412 11.96 -2.72 24.85
CA GLU A 412 10.70 -2.02 24.69
C GLU A 412 10.03 -2.45 23.39
N ILE A 413 8.71 -2.47 23.37
CA ILE A 413 7.94 -2.57 22.14
C ILE A 413 7.58 -1.13 21.77
N PRO A 414 8.16 -0.56 20.71
CA PRO A 414 7.82 0.78 20.29
C PRO A 414 6.32 0.89 19.98
N ASP A 415 5.71 2.00 20.31
CA ASP A 415 4.29 2.23 19.98
C ASP A 415 4.07 2.35 18.48
N ARG A 416 5.12 2.62 17.70
CA ARG A 416 5.04 2.86 16.25
C ARG A 416 6.14 2.14 15.49
N ILE A 417 5.84 1.74 14.25
CA ILE A 417 6.85 1.26 13.31
C ILE A 417 7.71 2.44 12.84
N GLY A 418 9.00 2.18 12.65
CA GLY A 418 9.94 3.19 12.15
C GLY A 418 9.53 3.75 10.79
N THR A 419 9.75 5.04 10.59
CA THR A 419 9.43 5.76 9.34
C THR A 419 10.43 5.46 8.22
N GLN A 420 11.64 5.00 8.56
CA GLN A 420 12.71 4.66 7.63
C GLN A 420 13.01 3.16 7.62
N GLY A 421 13.54 2.65 6.52
CA GLY A 421 13.89 1.24 6.35
C GLY A 421 12.69 0.32 6.09
N PRO A 422 12.86 -1.02 6.13
CA PRO A 422 11.77 -1.97 5.98
C PRO A 422 10.76 -1.82 7.12
N ALA A 423 9.46 -1.96 6.79
CA ALA A 423 8.39 -1.92 7.79
C ALA A 423 8.33 -3.29 8.50
N ARG A 424 9.17 -3.47 9.51
CA ARG A 424 9.25 -4.71 10.28
C ARG A 424 8.20 -4.76 11.37
N VAL A 425 7.50 -5.87 11.44
CA VAL A 425 6.48 -6.15 12.45
C VAL A 425 6.71 -7.52 13.09
N ARG A 426 6.29 -7.67 14.33
CA ARG A 426 6.24 -8.95 15.00
C ARG A 426 4.80 -9.42 15.11
N VAL A 427 4.53 -10.63 14.66
CA VAL A 427 3.21 -11.27 14.68
C VAL A 427 3.16 -12.29 15.82
N PHE A 428 2.10 -12.23 16.62
CA PHE A 428 1.86 -13.14 17.73
C PHE A 428 0.39 -13.60 17.77
N PRO A 429 0.10 -14.88 18.07
CA PRO A 429 1.04 -16.00 18.16
C PRO A 429 1.75 -16.24 16.82
N ALA A 430 2.94 -16.86 16.85
CA ALA A 430 3.65 -17.18 15.63
C ALA A 430 2.81 -18.16 14.78
N PRO A 431 2.46 -17.82 13.52
CA PRO A 431 1.81 -18.76 12.65
C PRO A 431 2.76 -19.91 12.27
N GLY A 432 2.22 -21.12 12.09
CA GLY A 432 3.02 -22.30 11.76
C GLY A 432 3.72 -22.27 10.40
N SER A 433 3.38 -21.30 9.56
CA SER A 433 4.05 -21.00 8.28
C SER A 433 3.95 -19.51 7.98
N VAL A 434 4.95 -19.00 7.22
CA VAL A 434 4.99 -17.61 6.82
C VAL A 434 3.87 -17.32 5.81
N PRO A 435 2.93 -16.40 6.11
CA PRO A 435 1.92 -15.99 5.14
C PRO A 435 2.56 -15.09 4.06
N SER A 436 2.06 -15.16 2.83
CA SER A 436 2.48 -14.25 1.76
C SER A 436 1.84 -12.85 1.89
N ARG A 437 0.74 -12.75 2.60
CA ARG A 437 0.00 -11.52 2.88
C ARG A 437 -0.61 -11.56 4.27
N ILE A 438 -0.73 -10.40 4.88
CA ILE A 438 -1.38 -10.21 6.17
C ILE A 438 -2.27 -8.98 6.15
N ALA A 439 -3.47 -9.08 6.71
CA ALA A 439 -4.29 -7.92 7.00
C ALA A 439 -3.99 -7.42 8.40
N VAL A 440 -3.78 -6.13 8.54
CA VAL A 440 -3.53 -5.44 9.81
C VAL A 440 -4.57 -4.34 9.98
N ARG A 441 -5.15 -4.23 11.17
CA ARG A 441 -6.06 -3.13 11.49
C ARG A 441 -5.24 -1.93 11.96
N THR A 442 -5.19 -0.89 11.13
CA THR A 442 -4.35 0.30 11.35
C THR A 442 -5.06 1.44 12.09
N GLY A 443 -6.36 1.30 12.37
CA GLY A 443 -7.18 2.29 13.05
C GLY A 443 -8.16 1.69 14.05
N PRO A 444 -8.93 2.52 14.77
CA PRO A 444 -9.85 2.06 15.82
C PRO A 444 -11.12 1.39 15.26
N ALA A 445 -11.55 1.72 14.03
CA ALA A 445 -12.73 1.17 13.43
C ALA A 445 -12.52 -0.26 12.90
N ASP A 446 -13.56 -1.09 12.95
CA ASP A 446 -13.53 -2.45 12.37
C ASP A 446 -13.39 -2.45 10.84
N THR A 447 -13.48 -1.28 10.20
CA THR A 447 -13.28 -1.05 8.77
C THR A 447 -11.85 -0.69 8.39
N ASP A 448 -10.96 -0.43 9.36
CA ASP A 448 -9.61 0.09 9.13
C ASP A 448 -8.58 -1.00 8.80
N TRP A 449 -9.02 -2.07 8.17
CA TRP A 449 -8.15 -3.13 7.72
C TRP A 449 -7.37 -2.77 6.46
N ARG A 450 -6.09 -3.13 6.43
CA ARG A 450 -5.23 -3.00 5.25
C ARG A 450 -4.44 -4.28 5.03
N VAL A 451 -4.28 -4.66 3.77
CA VAL A 451 -3.55 -5.88 3.37
C VAL A 451 -2.17 -5.51 2.88
N TYR A 452 -1.18 -6.17 3.45
CA TYR A 452 0.23 -6.02 3.09
C TYR A 452 0.78 -7.34 2.57
N ALA A 453 1.56 -7.30 1.50
CA ALA A 453 2.44 -8.41 1.15
C ALA A 453 3.53 -8.49 2.20
N CYS A 454 3.90 -9.69 2.60
CA CYS A 454 4.91 -9.90 3.63
C CYS A 454 5.83 -11.07 3.31
N THR A 455 7.05 -10.97 3.83
CA THR A 455 8.07 -12.02 3.77
C THR A 455 8.66 -12.20 5.16
N ALA A 456 9.25 -13.37 5.43
CA ALA A 456 10.02 -13.54 6.64
C ALA A 456 11.21 -12.57 6.63
N ALA A 457 11.45 -11.89 7.74
CA ALA A 457 12.63 -11.04 7.86
C ALA A 457 13.91 -11.89 7.81
N ALA A 458 14.92 -11.42 7.05
CA ALA A 458 16.16 -12.15 6.85
C ALA A 458 16.96 -12.37 8.17
N ASP A 459 16.81 -11.45 9.12
CA ASP A 459 17.48 -11.49 10.43
C ASP A 459 16.55 -12.07 11.51
N GLN A 460 16.01 -13.28 11.31
CA GLN A 460 15.25 -13.96 12.38
C GLN A 460 16.14 -14.47 13.51
N GLU A 461 17.43 -14.44 13.33
CA GLU A 461 18.37 -14.67 14.41
C GLU A 461 18.39 -13.41 15.30
N ALA A 462 17.59 -13.46 16.40
CA ALA A 462 18.04 -12.74 17.59
C ALA A 462 19.51 -13.15 17.79
N PRO A 463 20.45 -12.20 18.00
CA PRO A 463 21.85 -12.56 18.20
C PRO A 463 21.86 -13.72 19.19
N GLU A 464 22.48 -14.82 18.80
CA GLU A 464 22.67 -15.98 19.66
C GLU A 464 23.38 -15.51 20.92
N GLU A 465 22.58 -15.23 21.92
CA GLU A 465 23.04 -15.08 23.23
C GLU A 465 23.41 -16.52 23.63
N GLN A 466 24.69 -16.83 23.54
CA GLN A 466 25.22 -18.10 24.03
C GLN A 466 24.87 -18.20 25.52
N VAL A 467 23.71 -18.77 25.78
CA VAL A 467 23.36 -19.20 27.12
C VAL A 467 24.25 -20.43 27.42
N PRO A 468 25.09 -20.40 28.43
CA PRO A 468 25.82 -21.58 28.81
C PRO A 468 24.83 -22.71 29.04
N GLU A 469 25.06 -23.86 28.40
CA GLU A 469 24.22 -25.04 28.50
C GLU A 469 24.14 -25.50 29.97
N GLY A 470 23.02 -25.21 30.60
CA GLY A 470 22.57 -25.82 31.80
C GLY A 470 21.21 -26.48 31.53
N PRO A 471 20.82 -27.57 32.18
CA PRO A 471 19.56 -28.24 31.94
C PRO A 471 18.39 -27.32 32.34
N SER A 472 17.89 -26.54 31.40
CA SER A 472 16.69 -25.76 31.58
C SER A 472 15.51 -26.59 31.15
N ALA A 473 14.69 -26.97 32.10
CA ALA A 473 13.48 -27.77 31.87
C ALA A 473 12.27 -26.95 31.36
N ASP A 474 12.44 -25.65 31.17
CA ASP A 474 11.33 -24.79 30.71
C ASP A 474 11.30 -24.72 29.20
N PRO A 475 10.15 -24.94 28.55
CA PRO A 475 10.02 -24.83 27.12
C PRO A 475 10.29 -23.37 26.69
N PRO A 476 10.90 -23.15 25.52
CA PRO A 476 11.06 -21.80 24.98
C PRO A 476 9.67 -21.16 24.86
N LEU A 477 9.57 -19.88 25.23
CA LEU A 477 8.35 -19.11 24.99
C LEU A 477 8.00 -19.16 23.50
N PRO A 478 6.70 -19.31 23.14
CA PRO A 478 6.31 -19.25 21.74
C PRO A 478 6.73 -17.91 21.17
N GLY A 479 7.82 -17.91 20.42
CA GLY A 479 8.37 -16.73 19.75
C GLY A 479 7.35 -16.13 18.79
N GLY A 480 7.28 -14.80 18.67
CA GLY A 480 6.54 -14.18 17.58
C GLY A 480 7.33 -14.30 16.29
N LEU A 481 6.65 -14.41 15.15
CA LEU A 481 7.26 -14.36 13.82
C LEU A 481 7.54 -12.90 13.44
N VAL A 482 8.74 -12.61 12.96
CA VAL A 482 9.08 -11.28 12.43
C VAL A 482 8.88 -11.27 10.92
N LEU A 483 8.09 -10.31 10.44
CA LEU A 483 7.77 -10.14 9.03
C LEU A 483 8.22 -8.76 8.55
N ASP A 484 8.77 -8.71 7.34
CA ASP A 484 8.99 -7.48 6.59
C ASP A 484 7.75 -7.24 5.72
N LEU A 485 7.06 -6.11 5.94
CA LEU A 485 5.90 -5.71 5.16
C LEU A 485 6.35 -4.87 3.96
N THR A 486 5.77 -5.14 2.80
CA THR A 486 5.89 -4.26 1.63
C THR A 486 4.92 -3.10 1.80
N VAL A 487 5.44 -1.91 2.02
CA VAL A 487 4.67 -0.71 2.39
C VAL A 487 5.09 0.46 1.52
N ALA A 488 4.12 1.18 0.98
CA ALA A 488 4.36 2.41 0.23
C ALA A 488 4.86 3.55 1.13
N ALA A 489 5.56 4.51 0.55
CA ALA A 489 5.89 5.75 1.23
C ALA A 489 4.60 6.48 1.65
N GLY A 490 4.52 6.93 2.91
CA GLY A 490 3.34 7.61 3.45
C GLY A 490 2.16 6.69 3.83
N ASP A 491 2.33 5.36 3.77
CA ASP A 491 1.28 4.44 4.24
C ASP A 491 0.99 4.64 5.73
N PRO A 492 -0.28 4.63 6.14
CA PRO A 492 -0.69 4.80 7.54
C PRO A 492 -0.07 3.82 8.52
N VAL A 493 0.37 2.63 8.09
CA VAL A 493 1.05 1.68 8.97
C VAL A 493 2.36 2.24 9.51
N ARG A 494 3.02 3.13 8.73
CA ARG A 494 4.20 3.85 9.17
C ARG A 494 3.77 5.02 10.07
N GLY A 495 4.14 4.95 11.33
CA GLY A 495 3.76 5.94 12.33
C GLY A 495 2.38 5.73 12.96
N ALA A 496 1.63 4.70 12.57
CA ALA A 496 0.43 4.30 13.30
C ALA A 496 0.78 3.77 14.70
N PRO A 497 -0.05 4.01 15.71
CA PRO A 497 0.10 3.40 17.02
C PRO A 497 -0.26 1.91 16.91
N LEU A 498 0.74 1.08 16.64
CA LEU A 498 0.58 -0.39 16.54
C LEU A 498 0.84 -1.11 17.87
N GLY A 499 0.52 -0.51 19.01
CA GLY A 499 0.79 -1.11 20.31
C GLY A 499 0.29 -2.57 20.41
N ARG A 500 -0.91 -2.85 19.86
CA ARG A 500 -1.50 -4.20 19.73
C ARG A 500 -2.53 -4.18 18.60
N ALA A 501 -2.10 -4.17 17.35
CA ALA A 501 -3.02 -4.16 16.22
C ALA A 501 -3.55 -5.58 15.93
N PRO A 502 -4.88 -5.79 15.89
CA PRO A 502 -5.44 -7.04 15.40
C PRO A 502 -4.99 -7.32 13.96
N ALA A 503 -4.70 -8.60 13.68
CA ALA A 503 -4.28 -9.03 12.36
C ALA A 503 -4.87 -10.39 12.00
N SER A 504 -4.89 -10.71 10.71
CA SER A 504 -5.27 -12.01 10.18
C SER A 504 -4.54 -12.29 8.87
N ALA A 505 -4.10 -13.51 8.69
CA ALA A 505 -3.58 -13.98 7.42
C ALA A 505 -4.60 -14.84 6.66
N ASN A 506 -5.80 -15.11 7.22
CA ASN A 506 -6.92 -15.74 6.55
C ASN A 506 -7.60 -14.76 5.57
N LEU A 507 -6.97 -14.58 4.41
CA LEU A 507 -7.38 -13.65 3.37
C LEU A 507 -7.99 -14.39 2.18
N ILE A 508 -9.12 -13.86 1.70
CA ILE A 508 -9.82 -14.32 0.52
C ILE A 508 -9.71 -13.24 -0.55
N ALA A 509 -9.11 -13.58 -1.70
CA ALA A 509 -9.13 -12.72 -2.88
C ALA A 509 -10.48 -12.83 -3.59
N PHE A 510 -11.04 -11.72 -3.98
CA PHE A 510 -12.32 -11.68 -4.68
C PHE A 510 -12.33 -10.63 -5.78
N ARG A 511 -13.27 -10.77 -6.71
CA ARG A 511 -13.50 -9.87 -7.84
C ARG A 511 -14.98 -9.55 -8.01
N HIS A 512 -15.26 -8.36 -8.53
CA HIS A 512 -16.60 -7.86 -8.74
C HIS A 512 -17.36 -8.63 -9.82
N GLY A 513 -18.61 -8.93 -9.53
CA GLY A 513 -19.56 -9.56 -10.43
C GLY A 513 -20.01 -10.94 -9.95
N SER A 514 -20.96 -11.53 -10.70
CA SER A 514 -21.46 -12.89 -10.47
C SER A 514 -21.45 -13.70 -11.75
N THR A 515 -21.05 -14.97 -11.64
CA THR A 515 -20.98 -15.89 -12.77
C THR A 515 -22.37 -16.35 -13.17
N GLU A 516 -22.67 -16.20 -14.46
CA GLU A 516 -23.92 -16.60 -15.11
C GLU A 516 -23.61 -17.56 -16.23
N SER A 517 -24.47 -18.57 -16.38
CA SER A 517 -24.38 -19.54 -17.46
C SER A 517 -25.73 -19.67 -18.15
N GLY A 518 -25.74 -19.82 -19.46
CA GLY A 518 -26.98 -19.97 -20.20
C GLY A 518 -26.80 -20.28 -21.67
N THR A 519 -27.90 -20.54 -22.33
CA THR A 519 -27.89 -20.76 -23.78
C THR A 519 -27.85 -19.41 -24.50
N LEU A 520 -26.90 -19.22 -25.39
CA LEU A 520 -26.82 -18.07 -26.29
C LEU A 520 -27.77 -18.18 -27.47
N GLY A 521 -27.89 -19.37 -28.01
CA GLY A 521 -28.75 -19.57 -29.18
C GLY A 521 -28.52 -20.94 -29.87
N SER A 522 -29.01 -20.99 -31.08
CA SER A 522 -28.93 -22.18 -31.96
C SER A 522 -28.04 -21.88 -33.16
N GLY A 523 -27.12 -22.75 -33.45
CA GLY A 523 -26.27 -22.65 -34.67
C GLY A 523 -27.00 -23.15 -35.90
N ASP A 524 -26.68 -22.56 -37.05
CA ASP A 524 -27.09 -23.00 -38.39
C ASP A 524 -25.88 -22.96 -39.35
N ALA A 525 -25.44 -24.13 -39.80
CA ALA A 525 -24.30 -24.23 -40.69
C ALA A 525 -24.52 -23.61 -42.10
N ALA A 526 -25.77 -23.38 -42.49
CA ALA A 526 -26.07 -22.71 -43.74
C ALA A 526 -25.78 -21.20 -43.69
N LEU A 527 -25.89 -20.60 -42.49
CA LEU A 527 -25.71 -19.16 -42.29
C LEU A 527 -24.27 -18.81 -41.97
N PRO A 528 -23.56 -18.03 -42.80
CA PRO A 528 -22.23 -17.54 -42.47
C PRO A 528 -22.28 -16.37 -41.50
N GLY A 529 -21.24 -16.24 -40.65
CA GLY A 529 -21.03 -15.04 -39.83
C GLY A 529 -22.13 -14.75 -38.83
N GLN A 530 -22.76 -15.78 -38.22
CA GLN A 530 -23.83 -15.61 -37.25
C GLN A 530 -23.42 -14.78 -36.04
N GLU A 531 -24.32 -13.94 -35.56
CA GLU A 531 -24.16 -13.14 -34.35
C GLU A 531 -25.22 -13.54 -33.32
N LEU A 532 -24.79 -13.82 -32.10
CA LEU A 532 -25.66 -14.14 -30.98
C LEU A 532 -25.41 -13.16 -29.84
N ALA A 533 -26.47 -12.64 -29.20
CA ALA A 533 -26.33 -11.72 -28.07
C ALA A 533 -26.07 -12.46 -26.76
N VAL A 534 -25.17 -11.98 -25.96
CA VAL A 534 -24.90 -12.49 -24.60
C VAL A 534 -26.06 -12.03 -23.70
N ALA A 535 -26.66 -12.98 -23.00
CA ALA A 535 -27.73 -12.66 -22.03
C ALA A 535 -27.11 -11.99 -20.79
N ARG A 536 -27.88 -11.12 -20.14
CA ARG A 536 -27.50 -10.44 -18.89
C ARG A 536 -26.16 -9.69 -18.99
N PRO A 537 -26.04 -8.69 -19.85
CA PRO A 537 -24.89 -7.79 -19.88
C PRO A 537 -24.84 -6.94 -18.59
N PRO A 538 -23.68 -6.31 -18.30
CA PRO A 538 -22.44 -6.31 -19.03
C PRO A 538 -21.55 -7.52 -18.72
N VAL A 539 -20.72 -7.95 -19.69
CA VAL A 539 -19.67 -8.95 -19.45
C VAL A 539 -18.51 -8.30 -18.74
N ALA A 540 -18.14 -8.85 -17.58
CA ALA A 540 -16.99 -8.37 -16.83
C ALA A 540 -15.67 -8.86 -17.46
N HIS A 541 -14.64 -8.03 -17.39
CA HIS A 541 -13.28 -8.35 -17.82
C HIS A 541 -12.33 -8.21 -16.64
N ASP A 542 -11.21 -8.90 -16.69
CA ASP A 542 -10.16 -8.83 -15.68
C ASP A 542 -8.87 -8.26 -16.28
N VAL A 543 -8.03 -7.67 -15.44
CA VAL A 543 -6.66 -7.29 -15.81
C VAL A 543 -5.76 -8.52 -15.60
N ALA A 544 -5.09 -8.96 -16.64
CA ALA A 544 -4.10 -10.03 -16.58
C ALA A 544 -2.78 -9.54 -15.94
N ALA A 545 -1.88 -10.46 -15.62
CA ALA A 545 -0.59 -10.14 -14.99
C ALA A 545 0.30 -9.23 -15.86
N ASP A 546 0.17 -9.30 -17.17
CA ASP A 546 0.83 -8.44 -18.16
C ASP A 546 0.12 -7.11 -18.41
N GLY A 547 -0.96 -6.83 -17.65
CA GLY A 547 -1.79 -5.65 -17.83
C GLY A 547 -2.78 -5.70 -18.99
N GLY A 548 -2.83 -6.80 -19.74
CA GLY A 548 -3.84 -7.03 -20.78
C GLY A 548 -5.24 -7.20 -20.19
N ILE A 549 -6.26 -6.96 -21.01
CA ILE A 549 -7.66 -7.15 -20.62
C ILE A 549 -8.12 -8.52 -21.11
N VAL A 550 -8.62 -9.35 -20.19
CA VAL A 550 -9.10 -10.70 -20.46
C VAL A 550 -10.61 -10.76 -20.20
N SER A 551 -11.35 -11.26 -21.18
CA SER A 551 -12.80 -11.49 -21.04
C SER A 551 -13.08 -12.63 -20.06
N SER A 552 -14.15 -12.49 -19.27
CA SER A 552 -14.70 -13.60 -18.49
C SER A 552 -15.61 -14.51 -19.33
N LEU A 553 -15.86 -14.15 -20.59
CA LEU A 553 -16.75 -14.87 -21.48
C LEU A 553 -16.12 -16.15 -22.01
N GLU A 554 -16.74 -17.26 -21.74
CA GLU A 554 -16.44 -18.55 -22.32
C GLU A 554 -17.64 -19.00 -23.16
N VAL A 555 -17.41 -19.30 -24.43
CA VAL A 555 -18.44 -19.82 -25.35
C VAL A 555 -18.15 -21.26 -25.67
N ARG A 556 -19.19 -22.11 -25.57
CA ARG A 556 -19.14 -23.52 -25.96
C ARG A 556 -20.19 -23.81 -27.02
N VAL A 557 -19.78 -24.55 -28.04
CA VAL A 557 -20.65 -24.98 -29.11
C VAL A 557 -20.69 -26.52 -29.14
N GLY A 558 -21.84 -27.11 -28.93
CA GLY A 558 -21.95 -28.57 -28.79
C GLY A 558 -21.13 -29.15 -27.64
N GLY A 559 -20.86 -28.31 -26.56
CA GLY A 559 -20.01 -28.67 -25.43
C GLY A 559 -18.52 -28.40 -25.63
N VAL A 560 -18.05 -28.11 -26.84
CA VAL A 560 -16.66 -27.78 -27.18
C VAL A 560 -16.42 -26.28 -26.91
N ARG A 561 -15.34 -25.96 -26.22
CA ARG A 561 -14.91 -24.57 -25.96
C ARG A 561 -14.33 -23.96 -27.22
N TRP A 562 -14.90 -22.87 -27.70
CA TRP A 562 -14.39 -22.06 -28.79
C TRP A 562 -13.47 -20.97 -28.28
N GLN A 563 -12.49 -20.57 -29.11
CA GLN A 563 -11.48 -19.59 -28.75
C GLN A 563 -11.96 -18.17 -29.05
N GLU A 564 -11.83 -17.26 -28.10
CA GLU A 564 -12.00 -15.84 -28.38
C GLU A 564 -10.76 -15.31 -29.11
N LEU A 565 -10.96 -14.70 -30.28
CA LEU A 565 -9.90 -14.07 -31.06
C LEU A 565 -10.16 -12.56 -31.20
N PRO A 566 -9.09 -11.79 -31.32
CA PRO A 566 -9.24 -10.37 -31.60
C PRO A 566 -9.84 -10.09 -32.98
N SER A 567 -9.67 -10.95 -33.93
CA SER A 567 -10.20 -10.86 -35.30
C SER A 567 -10.29 -12.25 -35.88
N LEU A 568 -11.30 -12.51 -36.69
CA LEU A 568 -11.41 -13.75 -37.45
C LEU A 568 -10.58 -13.73 -38.73
N PHE A 569 -10.00 -12.58 -39.12
CA PHE A 569 -9.13 -12.49 -40.28
C PHE A 569 -7.90 -13.40 -40.12
N GLY A 570 -7.71 -14.28 -41.09
CA GLY A 570 -6.62 -15.27 -41.08
C GLY A 570 -6.86 -16.48 -40.17
N ALA A 571 -8.02 -16.61 -39.51
CA ALA A 571 -8.34 -17.71 -38.60
C ALA A 571 -8.62 -19.06 -39.36
N GLY A 572 -8.84 -19.02 -40.68
CA GLY A 572 -9.15 -20.22 -41.45
C GLY A 572 -10.38 -20.96 -40.91
N GLY A 573 -10.27 -22.28 -40.73
CA GLY A 573 -11.33 -23.13 -40.18
C GLY A 573 -11.31 -23.25 -38.64
N THR A 574 -10.61 -22.38 -37.92
CA THR A 574 -10.50 -22.44 -36.44
C THR A 574 -11.85 -22.24 -35.79
N GLU A 575 -12.15 -23.03 -34.76
CA GLU A 575 -13.34 -22.90 -33.87
C GLU A 575 -13.16 -21.67 -32.94
N ALA A 576 -13.45 -20.52 -33.52
CA ALA A 576 -13.23 -19.23 -32.86
C ALA A 576 -14.40 -18.27 -33.04
N TYR A 577 -14.42 -17.27 -32.15
CA TYR A 577 -15.39 -16.17 -32.18
C TYR A 577 -14.71 -14.84 -31.86
N VAL A 578 -15.41 -13.75 -32.16
CA VAL A 578 -15.05 -12.38 -31.76
C VAL A 578 -16.19 -11.82 -30.93
N SER A 579 -15.86 -11.23 -29.79
CA SER A 579 -16.80 -10.42 -28.99
C SER A 579 -16.91 -9.01 -29.56
N LEU A 580 -18.13 -8.54 -29.77
CA LEU A 580 -18.48 -7.23 -30.27
C LEU A 580 -19.16 -6.44 -29.14
N LEU A 581 -18.47 -5.45 -28.63
CA LEU A 581 -18.98 -4.55 -27.59
C LEU A 581 -19.84 -3.47 -28.25
N ASP A 582 -21.00 -3.17 -27.66
CA ASP A 582 -21.88 -2.04 -28.05
C ASP A 582 -21.82 -0.90 -27.01
N ALA A 583 -22.36 0.26 -27.35
CA ALA A 583 -22.32 1.48 -26.52
C ALA A 583 -22.95 1.30 -25.13
N ASP A 584 -23.99 0.51 -25.01
CA ASP A 584 -24.72 0.21 -23.76
C ASP A 584 -24.02 -0.86 -22.88
N GLY A 585 -22.86 -1.38 -23.32
CA GLY A 585 -22.14 -2.46 -22.65
C GLY A 585 -22.67 -3.87 -22.96
N SER A 586 -23.66 -3.99 -23.86
CA SER A 586 -24.05 -5.29 -24.38
C SER A 586 -22.96 -5.90 -25.25
N VAL A 587 -22.90 -7.23 -25.28
CA VAL A 587 -21.89 -7.98 -26.03
C VAL A 587 -22.60 -8.93 -26.98
N ARG A 588 -22.20 -8.90 -28.25
CA ARG A 588 -22.57 -9.89 -29.26
C ARG A 588 -21.37 -10.73 -29.62
N VAL A 589 -21.61 -12.01 -29.80
CA VAL A 589 -20.59 -12.96 -30.25
C VAL A 589 -20.78 -13.23 -31.73
N ARG A 590 -19.76 -12.91 -32.54
CA ARG A 590 -19.76 -13.20 -33.98
C ARG A 590 -18.89 -14.41 -34.26
N PHE A 591 -19.44 -15.35 -35.02
CA PHE A 591 -18.78 -16.55 -35.45
C PHE A 591 -18.27 -16.44 -36.88
N GLY A 592 -17.46 -17.40 -37.31
CA GLY A 592 -16.86 -17.41 -38.64
C GLY A 592 -17.85 -17.69 -39.77
N ASP A 593 -17.40 -17.40 -41.00
CA ASP A 593 -18.14 -17.63 -42.22
C ASP A 593 -17.72 -18.94 -42.99
N GLY A 594 -16.76 -19.66 -42.40
CA GLY A 594 -16.16 -20.85 -42.98
C GLY A 594 -14.85 -20.58 -43.72
N THR A 595 -14.52 -19.30 -44.01
CA THR A 595 -13.25 -18.85 -44.58
C THR A 595 -12.42 -18.13 -43.54
N ALA A 596 -13.07 -17.23 -42.80
CA ALA A 596 -12.52 -16.51 -41.65
C ALA A 596 -13.19 -17.04 -40.38
N GLY A 597 -12.64 -18.10 -39.79
CA GLY A 597 -13.22 -18.85 -38.69
C GLY A 597 -14.26 -19.89 -39.12
N ALA A 598 -14.46 -20.91 -38.28
CA ALA A 598 -15.45 -21.97 -38.50
C ALA A 598 -16.89 -21.42 -38.42
N ARG A 599 -17.79 -21.98 -39.23
CA ARG A 599 -19.23 -21.76 -39.09
C ARG A 599 -19.78 -22.50 -37.89
N LEU A 600 -20.86 -21.97 -37.31
CA LEU A 600 -21.63 -22.73 -36.30
C LEU A 600 -22.22 -24.02 -36.88
N PRO A 601 -22.04 -25.16 -36.23
CA PRO A 601 -22.77 -26.38 -36.60
C PRO A 601 -24.25 -26.20 -36.29
N THR A 602 -25.10 -26.78 -37.15
CA THR A 602 -26.58 -26.79 -36.97
C THR A 602 -26.96 -27.53 -35.69
N GLY A 603 -27.71 -26.89 -34.81
CA GLY A 603 -28.19 -27.53 -33.58
C GLY A 603 -29.05 -26.56 -32.75
N ARG A 604 -30.09 -27.13 -32.14
CA ARG A 604 -30.97 -26.36 -31.28
C ARG A 604 -30.35 -26.13 -29.89
N GLY A 605 -30.20 -24.87 -29.47
CA GLY A 605 -29.63 -24.51 -28.16
C GLY A 605 -28.21 -25.01 -27.94
N ASN A 606 -27.48 -25.33 -29.02
CA ASN A 606 -26.13 -25.90 -28.98
C ASN A 606 -25.02 -24.88 -28.67
N VAL A 607 -25.35 -23.57 -28.68
CA VAL A 607 -24.38 -22.51 -28.29
C VAL A 607 -24.73 -22.05 -26.90
N THR A 608 -23.78 -22.22 -25.98
CA THR A 608 -23.88 -21.82 -24.58
C THR A 608 -22.75 -20.86 -24.20
N SER A 609 -23.00 -20.04 -23.20
CA SER A 609 -21.97 -19.18 -22.62
C SER A 609 -21.93 -19.28 -21.10
N THR A 610 -20.75 -19.06 -20.56
CA THR A 610 -20.52 -18.78 -19.16
C THR A 610 -19.71 -17.48 -19.09
N HIS A 611 -20.17 -16.52 -18.33
CA HIS A 611 -19.49 -15.24 -18.15
C HIS A 611 -19.84 -14.67 -16.78
N ARG A 612 -18.98 -13.75 -16.28
CA ARG A 612 -19.28 -13.00 -15.08
C ARG A 612 -19.95 -11.68 -15.46
N THR A 613 -21.11 -11.39 -14.88
CA THR A 613 -21.82 -10.12 -15.05
C THR A 613 -21.29 -9.11 -14.03
N GLY A 614 -21.11 -7.84 -14.40
CA GLY A 614 -20.64 -6.79 -13.51
C GLY A 614 -19.49 -6.01 -14.11
N GLY A 615 -18.56 -5.61 -13.29
CA GLY A 615 -17.45 -4.74 -13.70
C GLY A 615 -17.79 -3.26 -13.60
N GLY A 616 -16.82 -2.43 -13.94
CA GLY A 616 -16.92 -0.98 -13.81
C GLY A 616 -16.58 -0.46 -12.41
N THR A 617 -16.60 0.86 -12.30
CA THR A 617 -16.34 1.60 -11.05
C THR A 617 -17.39 1.35 -9.97
N ALA A 618 -18.58 0.82 -10.31
CA ALA A 618 -19.59 0.41 -9.34
C ALA A 618 -19.08 -0.65 -8.35
N GLY A 619 -18.14 -1.50 -8.77
CA GLY A 619 -17.48 -2.47 -7.91
C GLY A 619 -16.45 -1.88 -6.94
N GLU A 620 -16.15 -0.59 -7.00
CA GLU A 620 -15.25 0.06 -6.07
C GLU A 620 -16.01 0.48 -4.81
N VAL A 621 -15.84 -0.31 -3.77
CA VAL A 621 -16.47 -0.09 -2.46
C VAL A 621 -15.42 0.26 -1.41
N PRO A 622 -15.77 1.06 -0.39
CA PRO A 622 -14.86 1.45 0.68
C PRO A 622 -14.43 0.25 1.53
N SER A 623 -13.37 0.44 2.32
CA SER A 623 -12.92 -0.56 3.28
C SER A 623 -14.05 -0.98 4.21
N GLY A 624 -14.14 -2.28 4.52
CA GLY A 624 -15.15 -2.86 5.41
C GLY A 624 -16.55 -2.97 4.82
N ALA A 625 -16.81 -2.45 3.61
CA ALA A 625 -18.14 -2.51 3.01
C ALA A 625 -18.57 -3.95 2.65
N ILE A 626 -17.63 -4.86 2.41
CA ILE A 626 -17.96 -6.26 2.15
C ILE A 626 -18.04 -6.99 3.49
N ASP A 627 -19.23 -7.31 3.91
CA ASP A 627 -19.51 -7.89 5.23
C ASP A 627 -20.39 -9.15 5.19
N THR A 628 -20.97 -9.45 4.03
CA THR A 628 -21.95 -10.52 3.87
C THR A 628 -21.40 -11.65 3.00
N LEU A 629 -21.46 -12.88 3.52
CA LEU A 629 -21.19 -14.11 2.78
C LEU A 629 -22.54 -14.67 2.27
N LEU A 630 -22.72 -14.73 0.96
CA LEU A 630 -23.91 -15.32 0.33
C LEU A 630 -23.70 -16.83 0.19
N GLY A 631 -24.33 -17.58 1.08
CA GLY A 631 -24.18 -19.02 1.16
C GLY A 631 -23.38 -19.44 2.38
N ARG A 632 -23.56 -20.70 2.80
CA ARG A 632 -22.92 -21.24 3.98
C ARG A 632 -21.63 -21.97 3.61
N VAL A 633 -20.51 -21.54 4.15
CA VAL A 633 -19.25 -22.25 4.11
C VAL A 633 -18.98 -22.80 5.52
N PRO A 634 -18.96 -24.14 5.71
CA PRO A 634 -18.76 -24.72 7.03
C PRO A 634 -17.44 -24.25 7.64
N GLY A 635 -17.47 -23.81 8.91
CA GLY A 635 -16.29 -23.31 9.62
C GLY A 635 -15.93 -21.84 9.34
N VAL A 636 -16.69 -21.14 8.45
CA VAL A 636 -16.59 -19.69 8.24
C VAL A 636 -17.79 -19.02 8.89
N THR A 637 -17.57 -18.09 9.82
CA THR A 637 -18.63 -17.37 10.54
C THR A 637 -19.00 -16.05 9.87
N GLY A 638 -18.10 -15.49 9.07
CA GLY A 638 -18.33 -14.23 8.37
C GLY A 638 -17.11 -13.77 7.60
N VAL A 639 -17.25 -12.61 6.96
CA VAL A 639 -16.19 -11.97 6.19
C VAL A 639 -16.14 -10.48 6.51
N ARG A 640 -14.97 -9.87 6.35
CA ARG A 640 -14.76 -8.42 6.46
C ARG A 640 -13.87 -7.93 5.33
N GLY A 641 -14.33 -6.96 4.56
CA GLY A 641 -13.51 -6.32 3.52
C GLY A 641 -12.25 -5.70 4.10
N ALA A 642 -11.11 -6.11 3.59
CA ALA A 642 -9.81 -5.66 4.05
C ALA A 642 -9.21 -4.63 3.07
N GLY A 643 -9.49 -3.37 3.30
CA GLY A 643 -9.18 -2.27 2.42
C GLY A 643 -10.29 -1.96 1.40
N PRO A 644 -10.19 -0.84 0.68
CA PRO A 644 -11.08 -0.52 -0.41
C PRO A 644 -10.83 -1.46 -1.59
N THR A 645 -11.86 -1.78 -2.37
CA THR A 645 -11.67 -2.47 -3.64
C THR A 645 -11.10 -1.50 -4.69
N SER A 646 -10.30 -2.01 -5.62
CA SER A 646 -9.59 -1.23 -6.64
C SER A 646 -9.62 -1.91 -8.01
N GLY A 647 -9.17 -1.20 -9.05
CA GLY A 647 -9.00 -1.73 -10.40
C GLY A 647 -10.28 -1.76 -11.23
N GLY A 648 -11.43 -1.34 -10.69
CA GLY A 648 -12.67 -1.22 -11.44
C GLY A 648 -12.59 -0.10 -12.49
N ALA A 649 -13.00 -0.36 -13.73
CA ALA A 649 -13.01 0.65 -14.77
C ALA A 649 -14.27 0.50 -15.63
N ASP A 650 -14.89 1.64 -15.92
CA ASP A 650 -16.04 1.66 -16.83
C ASP A 650 -15.59 1.54 -18.29
N GLN A 651 -16.55 1.20 -19.15
CA GLN A 651 -16.34 1.16 -20.59
C GLN A 651 -15.96 2.55 -21.12
N ASP A 652 -15.09 2.58 -22.15
CA ASP A 652 -14.75 3.83 -22.82
C ASP A 652 -15.96 4.44 -23.50
N ASP A 653 -16.25 5.69 -23.16
CA ASP A 653 -17.25 6.53 -23.82
C ASP A 653 -16.67 7.15 -25.12
N GLU A 654 -17.50 7.89 -25.85
CA GLU A 654 -17.14 8.53 -27.12
C GLU A 654 -15.97 9.50 -26.98
N ARG A 655 -15.95 10.30 -25.90
CA ARG A 655 -14.89 11.29 -25.64
C ARG A 655 -13.55 10.59 -25.38
N ARG A 656 -13.60 9.49 -24.62
CA ARG A 656 -12.40 8.73 -24.30
C ARG A 656 -11.84 8.01 -25.51
N ILE A 657 -12.68 7.43 -26.38
CA ILE A 657 -12.26 6.83 -27.67
C ILE A 657 -11.57 7.90 -28.53
N ALA A 658 -12.22 9.06 -28.72
CA ALA A 658 -11.69 10.15 -29.54
C ALA A 658 -10.35 10.68 -29.01
N ARG A 659 -10.15 10.70 -27.68
CA ARG A 659 -8.92 11.14 -27.02
C ARG A 659 -7.79 10.11 -27.10
N LEU A 660 -8.08 8.82 -26.92
CA LEU A 660 -7.05 7.78 -26.79
C LEU A 660 -6.60 7.17 -28.12
N ALA A 661 -7.50 7.05 -29.11
CA ALA A 661 -7.15 6.41 -30.37
C ALA A 661 -6.00 7.11 -31.16
N PRO A 662 -5.86 8.45 -31.16
CA PRO A 662 -4.70 9.12 -31.77
C PRO A 662 -3.37 8.74 -31.11
N GLY A 663 -3.34 8.57 -29.77
CA GLY A 663 -2.17 8.11 -29.03
C GLY A 663 -1.72 6.71 -29.48
N ARG A 664 -2.66 5.81 -29.69
CA ARG A 664 -2.39 4.46 -30.22
C ARG A 664 -1.76 4.50 -31.62
N ALA A 665 -2.24 5.42 -32.46
CA ALA A 665 -1.67 5.63 -33.82
C ALA A 665 -0.22 6.13 -33.76
N ARG A 666 0.12 7.00 -32.81
CA ARG A 666 1.49 7.52 -32.63
C ARG A 666 2.43 6.45 -32.08
N ALA A 667 2.03 5.78 -31.02
CA ALA A 667 2.88 4.85 -30.27
C ALA A 667 3.00 3.45 -30.90
N PHE A 668 2.04 3.02 -31.74
CA PHE A 668 1.97 1.65 -32.29
C PHE A 668 2.11 0.54 -31.23
N GLY A 669 1.74 0.84 -29.99
CA GLY A 669 1.90 -0.08 -28.85
C GLY A 669 3.32 -0.24 -28.32
N ARG A 670 4.22 0.68 -28.64
CA ARG A 670 5.59 0.75 -28.14
C ARG A 670 5.82 2.10 -27.48
N ALA A 671 6.63 2.12 -26.43
CA ALA A 671 7.05 3.34 -25.78
C ALA A 671 8.53 3.61 -26.09
N VAL A 672 8.77 4.48 -27.08
CA VAL A 672 10.11 4.94 -27.47
C VAL A 672 10.36 6.34 -26.92
N SER A 673 9.35 7.20 -26.96
CA SER A 673 9.38 8.55 -26.42
C SER A 673 8.59 8.63 -25.10
N ARG A 674 8.81 9.71 -24.36
CA ARG A 674 8.02 10.01 -23.14
C ARG A 674 6.54 10.24 -23.44
N ALA A 675 6.24 10.80 -24.60
CA ALA A 675 4.86 10.94 -25.05
C ALA A 675 4.20 9.56 -25.25
N ASP A 676 4.94 8.60 -25.82
CA ASP A 676 4.44 7.22 -26.00
C ASP A 676 4.24 6.52 -24.65
N LEU A 677 5.13 6.75 -23.66
CA LEU A 677 4.94 6.24 -22.30
C LEU A 677 3.63 6.76 -21.66
N ALA A 678 3.35 8.06 -21.83
CA ALA A 678 2.12 8.66 -21.34
C ALA A 678 0.88 8.12 -22.11
N ASP A 679 0.96 8.00 -23.44
CA ASP A 679 -0.11 7.46 -24.27
C ASP A 679 -0.41 5.98 -23.94
N LEU A 680 0.63 5.16 -23.69
CA LEU A 680 0.48 3.79 -23.24
C LEU A 680 -0.11 3.71 -21.83
N ALA A 681 0.34 4.56 -20.90
CA ALA A 681 -0.22 4.60 -19.56
C ALA A 681 -1.72 4.99 -19.60
N LEU A 682 -2.11 5.94 -20.43
CA LEU A 682 -3.53 6.29 -20.64
C LEU A 682 -4.35 5.15 -21.26
N ALA A 683 -3.71 4.23 -21.99
CA ALA A 683 -4.39 3.05 -22.53
C ALA A 683 -4.64 1.96 -21.47
N PHE A 684 -4.02 2.04 -20.28
CA PHE A 684 -4.28 1.11 -19.20
C PHE A 684 -5.68 1.33 -18.58
N PRO A 685 -6.38 0.25 -18.16
CA PRO A 685 -7.73 0.36 -17.57
C PRO A 685 -7.77 1.30 -16.36
N GLY A 686 -8.82 2.13 -16.29
CA GLY A 686 -9.05 3.03 -15.15
C GLY A 686 -8.17 4.29 -15.11
N VAL A 687 -7.09 4.37 -15.89
CA VAL A 687 -6.23 5.58 -15.91
C VAL A 687 -6.98 6.74 -16.54
N SER A 688 -7.13 7.83 -15.80
CA SER A 688 -7.74 9.09 -16.27
C SER A 688 -6.71 10.07 -16.80
N HIS A 689 -5.56 10.19 -16.15
CA HIS A 689 -4.45 11.09 -16.49
C HIS A 689 -3.14 10.34 -16.37
N ALA A 690 -2.22 10.65 -17.26
CA ALA A 690 -0.85 10.19 -17.19
C ALA A 690 0.12 11.23 -17.74
N THR A 691 1.32 11.28 -17.18
CA THR A 691 2.43 12.07 -17.67
C THR A 691 3.72 11.30 -17.50
N ALA A 692 4.69 11.56 -18.40
CA ALA A 692 6.00 10.94 -18.32
C ALA A 692 7.12 11.98 -18.44
N TRP A 693 8.19 11.80 -17.69
CA TRP A 693 9.36 12.71 -17.72
C TRP A 693 10.63 11.97 -17.30
N ARG A 694 11.78 12.58 -17.54
CA ARG A 694 13.09 12.11 -17.10
C ARG A 694 13.70 13.11 -16.13
N GLY A 695 14.45 12.65 -15.15
CA GLY A 695 15.15 13.48 -14.16
C GLY A 695 14.64 13.25 -12.74
N ALA A 696 14.61 14.32 -11.92
CA ALA A 696 14.15 14.20 -10.55
C ALA A 696 12.70 13.69 -10.47
N GLY A 697 12.50 12.63 -9.74
CA GLY A 697 11.18 12.09 -9.39
C GLY A 697 10.58 12.84 -8.21
N PRO A 698 9.34 12.51 -7.82
CA PRO A 698 8.77 12.96 -6.55
C PRO A 698 9.70 12.62 -5.38
N PRO A 699 9.65 13.36 -4.25
CA PRO A 699 10.55 13.14 -3.11
C PRO A 699 10.57 11.70 -2.59
N ASP A 700 9.43 11.02 -2.71
CA ASP A 700 9.23 9.65 -2.22
C ASP A 700 9.46 8.57 -3.29
N CYS A 701 10.04 8.91 -4.44
CA CYS A 701 10.28 7.96 -5.51
C CYS A 701 11.41 6.98 -5.15
N PRO A 702 11.17 5.66 -5.16
CA PRO A 702 12.17 4.66 -4.79
C PRO A 702 13.33 4.54 -5.80
N CYS A 703 13.22 5.14 -6.99
CA CYS A 703 14.19 4.99 -8.09
C CYS A 703 15.36 5.99 -8.07
N GLY A 704 15.43 6.89 -7.08
CA GLY A 704 16.59 7.79 -6.91
C GLY A 704 16.83 8.80 -8.04
N GLY A 705 15.86 9.07 -8.91
CA GLY A 705 15.89 10.19 -9.86
C GLY A 705 16.66 9.98 -11.18
N ALA A 706 17.21 8.79 -11.46
CA ALA A 706 18.03 8.54 -12.65
C ALA A 706 17.28 7.94 -13.86
N GLY A 707 15.99 7.60 -13.72
CA GLY A 707 15.19 6.89 -14.70
C GLY A 707 14.14 7.74 -15.41
N GLU A 708 13.31 7.06 -16.19
CA GLU A 708 12.04 7.59 -16.69
C GLU A 708 10.97 7.46 -15.58
N HIS A 709 10.15 8.50 -15.45
CA HIS A 709 9.06 8.55 -14.47
C HIS A 709 7.73 8.61 -15.18
N VAL A 710 6.76 7.85 -14.68
CA VAL A 710 5.35 7.93 -15.09
C VAL A 710 4.51 8.19 -13.84
N ALA A 711 3.77 9.29 -13.84
CA ALA A 711 2.76 9.54 -12.81
C ALA A 711 1.37 9.49 -13.43
N PHE A 712 0.41 8.90 -12.71
CA PHE A 712 -0.94 8.78 -13.20
C PHE A 712 -2.00 8.93 -12.09
N LEU A 713 -3.19 9.30 -12.52
CA LEU A 713 -4.43 9.27 -11.74
C LEU A 713 -5.39 8.29 -12.38
N ARG A 714 -6.25 7.74 -11.58
CA ARG A 714 -7.37 6.93 -12.05
C ARG A 714 -8.70 7.65 -11.92
N LEU A 715 -9.72 7.12 -12.57
CA LEU A 715 -11.09 7.58 -12.43
C LEU A 715 -11.76 6.83 -11.27
N ALA A 716 -12.34 7.56 -10.32
CA ALA A 716 -13.15 7.01 -9.23
C ALA A 716 -14.60 6.75 -9.65
N ALA A 717 -15.35 6.04 -8.83
CA ALA A 717 -16.77 5.75 -9.06
C ALA A 717 -17.67 7.01 -9.14
N ASP A 718 -17.27 8.10 -8.50
CA ASP A 718 -17.93 9.41 -8.57
C ASP A 718 -17.55 10.22 -9.82
N GLY A 719 -16.72 9.64 -10.70
CA GLY A 719 -16.25 10.28 -11.93
C GLY A 719 -15.12 11.30 -11.72
N ARG A 720 -14.44 11.29 -10.58
CA ARG A 720 -13.34 12.20 -10.26
C ARG A 720 -11.98 11.51 -10.37
N PRO A 721 -10.93 12.25 -10.73
CA PRO A 721 -9.57 11.73 -10.66
C PRO A 721 -9.17 11.47 -9.21
N LYS A 722 -8.60 10.30 -8.93
CA LYS A 722 -8.02 9.93 -7.63
C LYS A 722 -6.66 9.26 -7.78
N ALA A 723 -5.89 9.22 -6.71
CA ALA A 723 -4.64 8.48 -6.67
C ALA A 723 -4.91 6.97 -6.84
N PRO A 724 -4.05 6.24 -7.60
CA PRO A 724 -4.12 4.80 -7.73
C PRO A 724 -3.71 4.08 -6.44
N ALA A 725 -4.15 2.84 -6.26
CA ALA A 725 -3.67 1.95 -5.24
C ALA A 725 -2.30 1.34 -5.63
N GLU A 726 -1.58 0.78 -4.67
CA GLU A 726 -0.23 0.26 -4.92
C GLU A 726 -0.19 -0.94 -5.89
N ASP A 727 -1.20 -1.80 -5.84
CA ASP A 727 -1.35 -2.90 -6.79
C ASP A 727 -1.61 -2.41 -8.21
N GLU A 728 -2.29 -1.28 -8.39
CA GLU A 728 -2.48 -0.62 -9.68
C GLU A 728 -1.19 0.03 -10.20
N LEU A 729 -0.37 0.61 -9.31
CA LEU A 729 0.97 1.11 -9.69
C LEU A 729 1.83 -0.03 -10.25
N ARG A 730 1.83 -1.18 -9.58
CA ARG A 730 2.58 -2.38 -10.03
C ARG A 730 2.03 -2.97 -11.32
N ALA A 731 0.71 -3.02 -11.45
CA ALA A 731 0.06 -3.53 -12.67
C ALA A 731 0.34 -2.63 -13.88
N LEU A 732 0.30 -1.29 -13.72
CA LEU A 732 0.69 -0.37 -14.79
C LEU A 732 2.17 -0.50 -15.14
N ALA A 733 3.07 -0.66 -14.15
CA ALA A 733 4.48 -0.86 -14.41
C ALA A 733 4.73 -2.12 -15.25
N ALA A 734 4.11 -3.26 -14.87
CA ALA A 734 4.18 -4.51 -15.64
C ALA A 734 3.63 -4.36 -17.06
N PHE A 735 2.53 -3.63 -17.24
CA PHE A 735 1.96 -3.34 -18.55
C PHE A 735 2.92 -2.50 -19.42
N LEU A 736 3.52 -1.46 -18.87
CA LEU A 736 4.48 -0.61 -19.59
C LEU A 736 5.74 -1.40 -19.99
N ASP A 737 6.16 -2.36 -19.17
CA ASP A 737 7.31 -3.23 -19.46
C ASP A 737 7.11 -4.10 -20.71
N THR A 738 5.86 -4.37 -21.11
CA THR A 738 5.57 -5.12 -22.35
C THR A 738 5.88 -4.34 -23.63
N GLY A 739 5.93 -3.02 -23.55
CA GLY A 739 6.06 -2.13 -24.73
C GLY A 739 7.28 -1.23 -24.75
N ARG A 740 8.09 -1.17 -23.67
CA ARG A 740 9.25 -0.28 -23.54
C ARG A 740 10.59 -1.02 -23.56
N ASP A 741 11.66 -0.27 -23.66
CA ASP A 741 13.01 -0.78 -23.40
C ASP A 741 13.19 -0.98 -21.88
N VAL A 742 13.30 -2.23 -21.46
CA VAL A 742 13.46 -2.63 -20.05
C VAL A 742 14.84 -2.27 -19.47
N THR A 743 15.82 -1.93 -20.30
CA THR A 743 17.16 -1.49 -19.84
C THR A 743 17.13 -0.08 -19.23
N VAL A 744 16.11 0.72 -19.54
CA VAL A 744 15.92 2.04 -18.97
C VAL A 744 15.10 1.88 -17.68
N PRO A 745 15.62 2.31 -16.50
CA PRO A 745 14.85 2.25 -15.27
C PRO A 745 13.54 3.05 -15.37
N LEU A 746 12.42 2.44 -14.96
CA LEU A 746 11.11 3.07 -14.92
C LEU A 746 10.59 3.14 -13.49
N CYS A 747 10.13 4.31 -13.09
CA CYS A 747 9.42 4.53 -11.85
C CYS A 747 7.97 4.94 -12.14
N VAL A 748 7.01 4.16 -11.65
CA VAL A 748 5.58 4.46 -11.74
C VAL A 748 5.10 4.93 -10.38
N THR A 749 4.50 6.14 -10.33
CA THR A 749 4.04 6.77 -9.09
C THR A 749 2.61 7.29 -9.22
N ALA A 750 1.97 7.53 -8.08
CA ALA A 750 0.71 8.24 -8.05
C ALA A 750 0.93 9.72 -8.37
N ALA A 751 0.05 10.29 -9.20
CA ALA A 751 -0.04 11.74 -9.33
C ALA A 751 -0.90 12.31 -8.18
N VAL A 752 -0.78 13.59 -7.92
CA VAL A 752 -1.44 14.29 -6.82
C VAL A 752 -2.53 15.22 -7.36
N VAL A 753 -3.72 15.16 -6.76
CA VAL A 753 -4.80 16.12 -7.04
C VAL A 753 -4.72 17.25 -6.02
N ARG A 754 -4.53 18.48 -6.50
CA ARG A 754 -4.45 19.67 -5.66
C ARG A 754 -5.62 20.59 -5.94
N GLY A 755 -6.60 20.60 -5.01
CA GLY A 755 -7.75 21.50 -5.05
C GLY A 755 -7.37 22.91 -4.58
N ILE A 756 -7.72 23.93 -5.39
CA ILE A 756 -7.48 25.33 -5.06
C ILE A 756 -8.80 26.00 -4.70
N PRO A 757 -8.98 26.50 -3.49
CA PRO A 757 -10.16 27.24 -3.10
C PRO A 757 -10.38 28.46 -4.00
N LEU A 758 -11.62 28.66 -4.42
CA LEU A 758 -12.02 29.81 -5.23
C LEU A 758 -12.97 30.74 -4.47
N SER A 759 -12.79 32.04 -4.64
CA SER A 759 -13.73 33.06 -4.16
C SER A 759 -13.92 34.13 -5.22
N CYS A 760 -15.15 34.40 -5.68
CA CYS A 760 -15.42 35.46 -6.65
C CYS A 760 -16.66 36.29 -6.28
N GLY A 761 -16.59 37.60 -6.51
CA GLY A 761 -17.73 38.50 -6.55
C GLY A 761 -18.32 38.55 -7.95
N VAL A 762 -19.65 38.44 -8.08
CA VAL A 762 -20.33 38.45 -9.37
C VAL A 762 -21.35 39.59 -9.37
N SER A 763 -21.18 40.52 -10.29
CA SER A 763 -22.19 41.56 -10.56
C SER A 763 -23.23 41.00 -11.51
N VAL A 764 -24.49 41.00 -11.10
CA VAL A 764 -25.61 40.38 -11.79
C VAL A 764 -26.48 41.42 -12.48
N ASP A 765 -26.93 41.15 -13.72
CA ASP A 765 -27.91 41.96 -14.45
C ASP A 765 -29.17 42.14 -13.59
N PRO A 766 -29.58 43.39 -13.28
CA PRO A 766 -30.75 43.68 -12.48
C PRO A 766 -32.07 43.04 -13.01
N ARG A 767 -32.11 42.67 -14.27
CA ARG A 767 -33.23 42.01 -14.93
C ARG A 767 -33.28 40.50 -14.67
N ARG A 768 -32.26 39.92 -13.99
CA ARG A 768 -32.12 38.51 -13.70
C ARG A 768 -32.27 38.27 -12.22
N VAL A 769 -32.65 37.07 -11.84
CA VAL A 769 -32.70 36.63 -10.45
C VAL A 769 -31.28 36.25 -10.00
N PRO A 770 -30.71 36.93 -8.98
CA PRO A 770 -29.33 36.70 -8.56
C PRO A 770 -29.05 35.25 -8.15
N ALA A 771 -29.98 34.56 -7.51
CA ALA A 771 -29.85 33.17 -7.10
C ALA A 771 -29.71 32.22 -8.32
N GLU A 772 -30.49 32.47 -9.39
CA GLU A 772 -30.39 31.67 -10.64
C GLU A 772 -29.06 31.87 -11.35
N VAL A 773 -28.59 33.12 -11.43
CA VAL A 773 -27.27 33.42 -12.04
C VAL A 773 -26.16 32.79 -11.22
N THR A 774 -26.23 32.87 -9.88
CA THR A 774 -25.22 32.25 -9.01
C THR A 774 -25.21 30.71 -9.15
N ALA A 775 -26.39 30.11 -9.28
CA ALA A 775 -26.50 28.66 -9.54
C ALA A 775 -25.92 28.29 -10.92
N ALA A 776 -26.16 29.11 -11.94
CA ALA A 776 -25.62 28.93 -13.28
C ALA A 776 -24.07 29.09 -13.31
N VAL A 777 -23.52 30.07 -12.56
CA VAL A 777 -22.06 30.22 -12.38
C VAL A 777 -21.47 28.99 -11.71
N ARG A 778 -22.11 28.50 -10.67
CA ARG A 778 -21.69 27.28 -9.98
C ARG A 778 -21.70 26.06 -10.92
N ALA A 779 -22.77 25.91 -11.69
CA ALA A 779 -22.87 24.85 -12.68
C ALA A 779 -21.80 24.98 -13.79
N ALA A 780 -21.49 26.18 -14.23
CA ALA A 780 -20.46 26.43 -15.25
C ALA A 780 -19.04 26.12 -14.74
N LEU A 781 -18.74 26.45 -13.49
CA LEU A 781 -17.45 26.14 -12.87
C LEU A 781 -17.20 24.64 -12.69
N THR A 782 -18.29 23.86 -12.57
CA THR A 782 -18.25 22.39 -12.40
C THR A 782 -18.65 21.62 -13.66
N ALA A 783 -18.86 22.33 -14.78
CA ALA A 783 -19.33 21.72 -16.03
C ALA A 783 -18.36 20.68 -16.58
N ARG A 784 -18.87 19.49 -16.88
CA ARG A 784 -18.10 18.44 -17.57
C ARG A 784 -17.78 18.88 -19.01
N GLY A 785 -16.52 18.63 -19.42
CA GLY A 785 -16.02 19.06 -20.74
C GLY A 785 -15.68 20.55 -20.83
N GLY A 786 -15.80 21.28 -19.73
CA GLY A 786 -15.38 22.67 -19.63
C GLY A 786 -13.87 22.82 -19.39
N PRO A 787 -13.31 24.03 -19.51
CA PRO A 787 -11.86 24.29 -19.36
C PRO A 787 -11.36 24.03 -17.92
N LEU A 788 -12.25 23.97 -16.95
CA LEU A 788 -11.95 23.69 -15.55
C LEU A 788 -12.28 22.26 -15.12
N ASP A 789 -12.86 21.45 -16.03
CA ASP A 789 -13.16 20.04 -15.76
C ASP A 789 -11.87 19.29 -15.40
N PRO A 790 -11.80 18.67 -14.21
CA PRO A 790 -10.63 17.88 -13.82
C PRO A 790 -10.20 16.86 -14.87
N LEU A 791 -11.15 16.24 -15.61
CA LEU A 791 -10.84 15.23 -16.62
C LEU A 791 -10.23 15.78 -17.91
N GLU A 792 -10.44 17.05 -18.21
CA GLU A 792 -9.90 17.71 -19.42
C GLU A 792 -8.58 18.44 -19.18
N ARG A 793 -8.22 18.67 -17.91
CA ARG A 793 -6.97 19.34 -17.55
C ARG A 793 -5.81 18.35 -17.51
N PRO A 794 -4.70 18.59 -18.26
CA PRO A 794 -3.54 17.71 -18.18
C PRO A 794 -2.78 17.91 -16.85
N LEU A 795 -2.06 16.88 -16.42
CA LEU A 795 -1.08 16.99 -15.34
C LEU A 795 -0.02 18.05 -15.67
N GLY A 796 0.44 18.76 -14.64
CA GLY A 796 1.47 19.81 -14.81
C GLY A 796 0.98 21.13 -15.36
N ARG A 797 -0.33 21.27 -15.65
CA ARG A 797 -0.90 22.53 -16.13
C ARG A 797 -1.25 23.46 -14.97
N ALA A 798 -0.69 24.65 -14.98
CA ALA A 798 -1.03 25.71 -14.04
C ALA A 798 -2.53 26.06 -14.08
N LEU A 799 -3.10 26.50 -12.99
CA LEU A 799 -4.43 27.09 -12.91
C LEU A 799 -4.30 28.61 -12.93
N ASP A 800 -4.80 29.21 -14.00
CA ASP A 800 -4.77 30.65 -14.18
C ASP A 800 -6.09 31.29 -13.71
N ARG A 801 -5.98 32.46 -13.11
CA ARG A 801 -7.13 33.31 -12.76
C ARG A 801 -7.99 33.64 -13.99
N SER A 802 -7.36 33.81 -15.14
CA SER A 802 -8.05 34.04 -16.43
C SER A 802 -8.93 32.86 -16.86
N ASP A 803 -8.53 31.60 -16.56
CA ASP A 803 -9.35 30.43 -16.88
C ASP A 803 -10.69 30.49 -16.12
N VAL A 804 -10.65 30.85 -14.83
CA VAL A 804 -11.85 31.02 -14.00
C VAL A 804 -12.70 32.20 -14.48
N LEU A 805 -12.07 33.34 -14.78
CA LEU A 805 -12.74 34.55 -15.30
C LEU A 805 -13.50 34.25 -16.58
N ALA A 806 -12.87 33.55 -17.52
CA ALA A 806 -13.48 33.22 -18.80
C ALA A 806 -14.77 32.37 -18.61
N VAL A 807 -14.74 31.42 -17.70
CA VAL A 807 -15.91 30.58 -17.39
C VAL A 807 -17.02 31.41 -16.76
N VAL A 808 -16.71 32.26 -15.77
CA VAL A 808 -17.72 33.03 -15.05
C VAL A 808 -18.35 34.12 -15.94
N HIS A 809 -17.55 34.83 -16.74
CA HIS A 809 -18.03 35.81 -17.67
C HIS A 809 -18.86 35.23 -18.81
N GLY A 810 -18.64 33.96 -19.16
CA GLY A 810 -19.45 33.28 -20.18
C GLY A 810 -20.89 32.95 -19.74
N VAL A 811 -21.23 33.17 -18.46
CA VAL A 811 -22.58 32.86 -17.93
C VAL A 811 -23.54 33.99 -18.24
N PRO A 812 -24.67 33.75 -18.92
CA PRO A 812 -25.67 34.76 -19.22
C PRO A 812 -26.22 35.44 -17.97
N GLY A 813 -26.15 36.76 -17.90
CA GLY A 813 -26.60 37.57 -16.77
C GLY A 813 -25.48 38.00 -15.81
N VAL A 814 -24.24 37.61 -16.07
CA VAL A 814 -23.05 38.16 -15.41
C VAL A 814 -22.59 39.41 -16.15
N LEU A 815 -22.61 40.56 -15.47
CA LEU A 815 -22.16 41.86 -16.02
C LEU A 815 -20.70 42.15 -15.72
N GLY A 816 -20.21 41.64 -14.56
CA GLY A 816 -18.85 41.84 -14.14
C GLY A 816 -18.43 40.80 -13.07
N VAL A 817 -17.14 40.59 -12.96
CA VAL A 817 -16.57 39.72 -11.97
C VAL A 817 -15.51 40.48 -11.18
N ALA A 818 -15.77 40.69 -9.89
CA ALA A 818 -14.82 41.28 -8.97
C ALA A 818 -13.92 40.18 -8.45
N GLY A 819 -12.74 40.13 -9.03
CA GLY A 819 -11.63 39.33 -8.56
C GLY A 819 -11.90 37.87 -8.18
N PRO A 820 -11.98 36.93 -9.15
CA PRO A 820 -11.79 35.52 -8.77
C PRO A 820 -10.43 35.40 -8.10
N VAL A 821 -10.48 34.98 -6.89
CA VAL A 821 -9.28 34.84 -6.06
C VAL A 821 -8.96 33.37 -5.97
N LEU A 822 -7.85 32.99 -6.57
CA LEU A 822 -7.22 31.71 -6.31
C LEU A 822 -6.56 31.82 -4.93
N GLN A 823 -6.95 31.00 -3.96
CA GLN A 823 -6.39 31.07 -2.63
C GLN A 823 -5.35 29.96 -2.40
N VAL A 824 -4.13 30.37 -2.03
CA VAL A 824 -3.05 29.46 -1.62
C VAL A 824 -2.52 29.96 -0.28
N GLY A 825 -2.96 29.33 0.81
CA GLY A 825 -2.70 29.85 2.16
C GLY A 825 -3.34 31.20 2.36
N THR A 826 -2.53 32.23 2.64
CA THR A 826 -2.95 33.64 2.80
C THR A 826 -2.84 34.46 1.52
N GLU A 827 -2.26 33.92 0.46
CA GLU A 827 -2.00 34.61 -0.80
C GLU A 827 -3.08 34.38 -1.84
N SER A 828 -3.22 35.33 -2.75
CA SER A 828 -4.17 35.28 -3.88
C SER A 828 -3.42 35.47 -5.20
N PRO A 829 -2.71 34.42 -5.66
CA PRO A 829 -1.89 34.52 -6.87
C PRO A 829 -2.75 34.63 -8.13
N ALA A 830 -2.22 35.28 -9.18
CA ALA A 830 -2.83 35.30 -10.50
C ALA A 830 -2.73 33.94 -11.22
N ARG A 831 -1.74 33.13 -10.82
CA ARG A 831 -1.43 31.82 -11.37
C ARG A 831 -0.95 30.88 -10.26
N VAL A 832 -1.50 29.68 -10.19
CA VAL A 832 -1.03 28.59 -9.34
C VAL A 832 -0.25 27.61 -10.22
N LEU A 833 1.06 27.53 -9.99
CA LEU A 833 1.91 26.58 -10.72
C LEU A 833 1.61 25.15 -10.27
N ALA A 834 1.74 24.22 -11.19
CA ALA A 834 1.62 22.78 -10.96
C ALA A 834 2.97 22.11 -11.21
N GLU A 835 3.33 21.18 -10.37
CA GLU A 835 4.41 20.26 -10.66
C GLU A 835 3.99 19.25 -11.74
N ARG A 836 4.94 18.59 -12.38
CA ARG A 836 4.64 17.67 -13.51
C ARG A 836 3.69 16.56 -13.17
N HIS A 837 3.70 16.10 -11.91
CA HIS A 837 2.84 15.03 -11.39
C HIS A 837 1.60 15.56 -10.64
N GLU A 838 1.34 16.87 -10.67
CA GLU A 838 0.17 17.47 -10.03
C GLU A 838 -0.94 17.77 -11.04
N LEU A 839 -2.18 17.48 -10.62
CA LEU A 839 -3.41 17.97 -11.24
C LEU A 839 -3.95 19.11 -10.38
N VAL A 840 -3.77 20.34 -10.85
CA VAL A 840 -4.28 21.52 -10.15
C VAL A 840 -5.67 21.88 -10.68
N VAL A 841 -6.68 21.83 -9.80
CA VAL A 841 -8.10 22.05 -10.13
C VAL A 841 -8.76 22.97 -9.10
N PRO A 842 -9.89 23.59 -9.42
CA PRO A 842 -10.72 24.22 -8.40
C PRO A 842 -11.11 23.25 -7.30
N ALA A 843 -11.09 23.69 -6.03
CA ALA A 843 -11.64 22.90 -4.92
C ALA A 843 -13.17 22.77 -5.10
N GLU A 844 -13.74 21.75 -4.45
CA GLU A 844 -15.19 21.50 -4.51
C GLU A 844 -16.02 22.61 -3.87
N GLU A 845 -15.50 23.17 -2.78
CA GLU A 845 -16.11 24.28 -2.09
C GLU A 845 -15.55 25.60 -2.61
N PHE A 846 -16.42 26.41 -3.20
CA PHE A 846 -16.09 27.76 -3.64
C PHE A 846 -17.16 28.76 -3.24
N THR A 847 -16.72 29.98 -2.91
CA THR A 847 -17.56 31.06 -2.44
C THR A 847 -17.88 31.99 -3.60
N ILE A 848 -19.19 32.14 -3.93
CA ILE A 848 -19.68 33.13 -4.89
C ILE A 848 -20.45 34.18 -4.08
N ARG A 849 -20.03 35.44 -4.20
CA ARG A 849 -20.69 36.60 -3.58
C ARG A 849 -21.39 37.40 -4.67
N VAL A 850 -22.63 37.79 -4.43
CA VAL A 850 -23.32 38.73 -5.32
C VAL A 850 -22.91 40.13 -4.90
N GLU A 851 -22.33 40.86 -5.83
CA GLU A 851 -22.01 42.29 -5.65
C GLU A 851 -23.13 43.11 -6.30
N GLN A 852 -23.58 44.18 -5.65
CA GLN A 852 -24.51 45.13 -6.25
C GLN A 852 -23.76 45.88 -7.34
N PRO A 853 -24.38 46.12 -8.50
CA PRO A 853 -23.75 46.79 -9.61
C PRO A 853 -23.39 48.27 -9.33
#